data_40b263469d1f17e4aadca00c3a03f5b4
#
_entry.id   40b263469d1f17e4aadca00c3a03f5b4
#
_cell.length_a   1.000
_cell.length_b   1.000
_cell.length_c   1.000
_cell.angle_alpha   90.00
_cell.angle_beta   90.00
_cell.angle_gamma   90.00
#
_symmetry.space_group_name_H-M   'P 1'
#
loop_
_entity.id
_entity.type
_entity.pdbx_description
1 polymer ?
#
loop_
_entity_poly.entity_id
_entity_poly.type
_entity_poly.pdbx_seq_one_letter_code
_entity_poly.pdbx_strand_id
1 'polypeptide(L)'
;MADKDKPTTTYEKVARRLVNGQLQSALTLISKQCAMESRLYSIGEEADTLQKDYDRMLDFLAKGTHDPKLQEQHDILLERAWRLAESLYDAQVPAKLPFEEPILTLLERLLAEPDSDKLLNQIFEQLAESRQLTKAERKAMHQALLDENIPEYVRATLLSAITLHLTQSFDARMVEDLYTYTLDDQPVQLQMQAWITLVFVALIHTHRIEHLPRLREQYQFICESAPDLLFNLQIALLQCREAFTFDKKLHKIIDQDGEEEELSEQERVREFFEFITEGIDTTLSMFSHLKKISFFSAEGTRHHWFEPFCLEQPDIKAILDENPKALPWSRMLLQSVAQCNTDKYGSFLTMQAYNKDLMATISEKLEEKGMKFDDILPPSPLYVMRNYLHDLFRYCNMHPKGQTMRHPLFERDLDMSQNKWLSAGVSHPDQLKKTAEFLFRKERWDEACVTYATLLKHEVTEETMQKLYYSMSHSESSSDNRKALQTLIKCNVLFPGNKWTLRHLADAYHEAEEYQFEGQVLHEALEHHPDDPTLLMRLGRCLTCQDRIDEAIEILYKADIQKEGQLRVHRELANALFLTGDHTRAEKFIRMVLSRPEPSGDDFILGGHIALQGEDIPLALERYRKTDDYTYAYNGILSDKKKLIRAGIAENIIQLVMELLLRELYNEK
;
A
#
# COMPACT_ATOMS: atom_id res chain seq x y z
N MET A 1 -9.34 5.88 -5.19
CA MET A 1 -9.89 6.91 -6.12
C MET A 1 -9.04 8.16 -5.95
N ALA A 2 -8.11 8.40 -6.87
CA ALA A 2 -7.34 9.64 -6.85
C ALA A 2 -8.27 10.81 -7.13
N ASP A 3 -8.19 11.81 -6.25
CA ASP A 3 -8.92 13.08 -6.27
C ASP A 3 -8.72 13.78 -7.64
N LYS A 4 -9.63 13.56 -8.59
CA LYS A 4 -9.56 14.11 -9.96
C LYS A 4 -9.86 15.62 -10.03
N ASP A 5 -10.18 16.27 -8.90
CA ASP A 5 -10.68 17.65 -8.85
C ASP A 5 -9.76 18.67 -8.16
N LYS A 6 -8.52 18.31 -7.75
CA LYS A 6 -7.55 19.33 -7.34
C LYS A 6 -7.02 20.09 -8.56
N PRO A 7 -7.08 21.43 -8.59
CA PRO A 7 -6.53 22.20 -9.71
C PRO A 7 -5.03 21.89 -9.80
N THR A 8 -4.58 21.33 -10.93
CA THR A 8 -3.16 21.07 -11.22
C THR A 8 -2.36 22.37 -11.10
N THR A 9 -1.41 22.41 -10.18
CA THR A 9 -0.54 23.56 -9.96
C THR A 9 0.31 23.84 -11.22
N THR A 10 0.79 25.08 -11.38
CA THR A 10 1.70 25.40 -12.48
C THR A 10 2.97 24.55 -12.43
N TYR A 11 3.48 24.27 -11.22
CA TYR A 11 4.59 23.36 -11.01
C TYR A 11 4.32 21.97 -11.56
N GLU A 12 3.18 21.36 -11.26
CA GLU A 12 2.83 20.02 -11.77
C GLU A 12 2.74 19.97 -13.30
N LYS A 13 2.23 21.05 -13.91
CA LYS A 13 2.16 21.17 -15.37
C LYS A 13 3.55 21.27 -15.98
N VAL A 14 4.45 22.03 -15.37
CA VAL A 14 5.85 22.17 -15.80
C VAL A 14 6.60 20.85 -15.59
N ALA A 15 6.52 20.27 -14.40
CA ALA A 15 7.16 18.99 -14.06
C ALA A 15 6.76 17.87 -15.03
N ARG A 16 5.45 17.75 -15.34
CA ARG A 16 4.97 16.77 -16.34
C ARG A 16 5.59 16.95 -17.71
N ARG A 17 5.84 18.21 -18.14
CA ARG A 17 6.50 18.46 -19.42
C ARG A 17 7.98 18.13 -19.40
N LEU A 18 8.67 18.46 -18.31
CA LEU A 18 10.08 18.12 -18.13
C LEU A 18 10.29 16.61 -18.11
N VAL A 19 9.45 15.87 -17.38
CA VAL A 19 9.45 14.40 -17.36
C VAL A 19 9.29 13.81 -18.78
N ASN A 20 8.45 14.44 -19.62
CA ASN A 20 8.21 13.99 -20.98
C ASN A 20 9.26 14.53 -21.99
N GLY A 21 10.35 15.15 -21.55
CA GLY A 21 11.39 15.72 -22.42
C GLY A 21 10.95 16.95 -23.21
N GLN A 22 9.82 17.59 -22.83
CA GLN A 22 9.25 18.74 -23.53
C GLN A 22 9.82 20.06 -22.99
N LEU A 23 11.15 20.22 -23.03
CA LEU A 23 11.88 21.34 -22.42
C LEU A 23 11.36 22.71 -22.92
N GLN A 24 11.21 22.92 -24.21
CA GLN A 24 10.69 24.17 -24.76
C GLN A 24 9.30 24.53 -24.21
N SER A 25 8.41 23.56 -24.17
CA SER A 25 7.06 23.78 -23.69
C SER A 25 7.02 24.03 -22.16
N ALA A 26 7.95 23.45 -21.41
CA ALA A 26 8.11 23.71 -19.97
C ALA A 26 8.61 25.14 -19.72
N LEU A 27 9.66 25.58 -20.41
CA LEU A 27 10.22 26.93 -20.30
C LEU A 27 9.19 27.99 -20.71
N THR A 28 8.45 27.77 -21.78
CA THR A 28 7.35 28.67 -22.20
C THR A 28 6.29 28.83 -21.12
N LEU A 29 5.96 27.76 -20.38
CA LEU A 29 5.02 27.88 -19.27
C LEU A 29 5.58 28.67 -18.09
N ILE A 30 6.87 28.46 -17.77
CA ILE A 30 7.56 29.21 -16.71
C ILE A 30 7.55 30.70 -17.05
N SER A 31 8.03 31.08 -18.25
CA SER A 31 8.06 32.47 -18.69
C SER A 31 6.68 33.11 -18.70
N LYS A 32 5.64 32.38 -19.15
CA LYS A 32 4.26 32.86 -19.13
C LYS A 32 3.74 33.14 -17.74
N GLN A 33 4.05 32.26 -16.77
CA GLN A 33 3.65 32.45 -15.37
C GLN A 33 4.41 33.64 -14.76
N CYS A 34 5.71 33.76 -15.03
CA CYS A 34 6.54 34.84 -14.52
C CYS A 34 6.13 36.23 -15.07
N ALA A 35 5.64 36.28 -16.29
CA ALA A 35 5.14 37.51 -16.88
C ALA A 35 3.88 38.07 -16.17
N MET A 36 3.15 37.24 -15.41
CA MET A 36 1.96 37.65 -14.68
C MET A 36 2.27 38.24 -13.29
N GLU A 37 3.47 38.04 -12.77
CA GLU A 37 3.84 38.41 -11.41
C GLU A 37 5.23 39.06 -11.36
N SER A 38 5.31 40.34 -11.02
CA SER A 38 6.59 41.09 -11.00
C SER A 38 7.64 40.51 -10.04
N ARG A 39 7.22 39.82 -8.97
CA ARG A 39 8.12 39.14 -8.02
C ARG A 39 8.88 37.95 -8.65
N LEU A 40 8.40 37.42 -9.77
CA LEU A 40 8.99 36.27 -10.48
C LEU A 40 9.89 36.72 -11.65
N TYR A 41 10.17 38.01 -11.79
CA TYR A 41 10.91 38.55 -12.91
C TYR A 41 12.27 37.88 -13.18
N SER A 42 13.05 37.65 -12.11
CA SER A 42 14.37 37.01 -12.22
C SER A 42 14.28 35.56 -12.73
N ILE A 43 13.26 34.82 -12.31
CA ILE A 43 13.00 33.44 -12.77
C ILE A 43 12.59 33.47 -14.26
N GLY A 44 11.82 34.46 -14.66
CA GLY A 44 11.42 34.66 -16.04
C GLY A 44 12.61 34.97 -16.96
N GLU A 45 13.52 35.88 -16.56
CA GLU A 45 14.75 36.18 -17.33
C GLU A 45 15.65 34.95 -17.48
N GLU A 46 15.79 34.14 -16.45
CA GLU A 46 16.58 32.92 -16.54
C GLU A 46 15.89 31.88 -17.45
N ALA A 47 14.57 31.76 -17.42
CA ALA A 47 13.82 30.90 -18.33
C ALA A 47 13.98 31.32 -19.78
N ASP A 48 13.93 32.62 -20.07
CA ASP A 48 14.15 33.17 -21.42
C ASP A 48 15.60 32.96 -21.89
N THR A 49 16.56 33.00 -20.99
CA THR A 49 17.96 32.70 -21.29
C THR A 49 18.14 31.24 -21.64
N LEU A 50 17.58 30.35 -20.85
CA LEU A 50 17.58 28.91 -21.10
C LEU A 50 16.87 28.56 -22.41
N GLN A 51 15.77 29.26 -22.73
CA GLN A 51 15.06 29.08 -24.00
C GLN A 51 15.97 29.40 -25.19
N LYS A 52 16.70 30.52 -25.13
CA LYS A 52 17.66 30.91 -26.18
C LYS A 52 18.81 29.91 -26.33
N ASP A 53 19.33 29.39 -25.20
CA ASP A 53 20.38 28.37 -25.22
C ASP A 53 19.87 27.07 -25.86
N TYR A 54 18.65 26.68 -25.55
CA TYR A 54 18.01 25.48 -26.10
C TYR A 54 17.71 25.66 -27.60
N ASP A 55 17.20 26.81 -28.01
CA ASP A 55 16.96 27.14 -29.45
C ASP A 55 18.26 27.09 -30.25
N ARG A 56 19.36 27.63 -29.71
CA ARG A 56 20.68 27.51 -30.36
C ARG A 56 21.11 26.05 -30.52
N MET A 57 20.94 25.24 -29.49
CA MET A 57 21.24 23.80 -29.53
C MET A 57 20.42 23.09 -30.62
N LEU A 58 19.12 23.39 -30.72
CA LEU A 58 18.24 22.85 -31.77
C LEU A 58 18.65 23.32 -33.19
N ASP A 59 19.06 24.56 -33.32
CA ASP A 59 19.57 25.12 -34.59
C ASP A 59 20.85 24.41 -35.05
N PHE A 60 21.77 24.10 -34.14
CA PHE A 60 22.97 23.30 -34.45
C PHE A 60 22.60 21.89 -34.88
N LEU A 61 21.67 21.27 -34.22
CA LEU A 61 21.17 19.93 -34.58
C LEU A 61 20.51 19.95 -35.97
N ALA A 62 19.69 20.95 -36.24
CA ALA A 62 19.01 21.11 -37.53
C ALA A 62 19.96 21.32 -38.71
N LYS A 63 21.14 21.88 -38.45
CA LYS A 63 22.21 22.04 -39.45
C LYS A 63 23.04 20.76 -39.68
N GLY A 64 22.70 19.66 -39.00
CA GLY A 64 23.39 18.37 -39.16
C GLY A 64 24.77 18.31 -38.50
N THR A 65 25.08 19.20 -37.56
CA THR A 65 26.32 19.18 -36.81
C THR A 65 26.26 18.11 -35.73
N HIS A 66 27.11 17.11 -35.83
CA HIS A 66 27.25 16.08 -34.82
C HIS A 66 28.26 16.55 -33.76
N ASP A 67 27.76 17.04 -32.60
CA ASP A 67 28.59 17.31 -31.44
C ASP A 67 28.46 16.14 -30.44
N PRO A 68 29.54 15.43 -30.09
CA PRO A 68 29.50 14.34 -29.12
C PRO A 68 29.06 14.80 -27.72
N LYS A 69 29.12 16.11 -27.44
CA LYS A 69 28.67 16.70 -26.16
C LYS A 69 27.23 17.18 -26.16
N LEU A 70 26.49 16.97 -27.26
CA LEU A 70 25.11 17.47 -27.39
C LEU A 70 24.19 16.91 -26.25
N GLN A 71 24.35 15.64 -25.93
CA GLN A 71 23.56 15.02 -24.86
C GLN A 71 23.90 15.62 -23.50
N GLU A 72 25.19 15.84 -23.22
CA GLU A 72 25.65 16.48 -21.98
C GLU A 72 25.10 17.91 -21.85
N GLN A 73 25.10 18.68 -22.94
CA GLN A 73 24.55 20.02 -22.97
C GLN A 73 23.02 20.02 -22.76
N HIS A 74 22.31 19.09 -23.38
CA HIS A 74 20.87 18.92 -23.17
C HIS A 74 20.55 18.59 -21.73
N ASP A 75 21.30 17.67 -21.11
CA ASP A 75 21.10 17.26 -19.72
C ASP A 75 21.35 18.44 -18.75
N ILE A 76 22.34 19.29 -19.03
CA ILE A 76 22.59 20.52 -18.26
C ILE A 76 21.41 21.48 -18.37
N LEU A 77 20.88 21.70 -19.59
CA LEU A 77 19.73 22.60 -19.79
C LEU A 77 18.48 22.06 -19.09
N LEU A 78 18.25 20.76 -19.15
CA LEU A 78 17.12 20.11 -18.50
C LEU A 78 17.22 20.21 -16.97
N GLU A 79 18.40 20.01 -16.39
CA GLU A 79 18.62 20.17 -14.95
C GLU A 79 18.42 21.63 -14.50
N ARG A 80 18.86 22.61 -15.29
CA ARG A 80 18.59 24.03 -15.02
C ARG A 80 17.09 24.35 -15.08
N ALA A 81 16.36 23.78 -16.03
CA ALA A 81 14.92 23.96 -16.14
C ALA A 81 14.16 23.36 -14.94
N TRP A 82 14.62 22.24 -14.42
CA TRP A 82 14.09 21.66 -13.18
C TRP A 82 14.30 22.59 -11.98
N ARG A 83 15.50 23.20 -11.84
CA ARG A 83 15.77 24.19 -10.77
C ARG A 83 14.86 25.41 -10.87
N LEU A 84 14.60 25.89 -12.10
CA LEU A 84 13.65 26.99 -12.32
C LEU A 84 12.22 26.61 -11.92
N ALA A 85 11.79 25.38 -12.23
CA ALA A 85 10.47 24.90 -11.83
C ALA A 85 10.33 24.86 -10.30
N GLU A 86 11.36 24.46 -9.58
CA GLU A 86 11.39 24.48 -8.12
C GLU A 86 11.39 25.91 -7.57
N SER A 87 12.21 26.79 -8.13
CA SER A 87 12.24 28.21 -7.74
C SER A 87 10.88 28.90 -7.97
N LEU A 88 10.18 28.53 -9.06
CA LEU A 88 8.84 29.03 -9.34
C LEU A 88 7.84 28.54 -8.29
N TYR A 89 7.92 27.30 -7.88
CA TYR A 89 7.06 26.77 -6.81
C TYR A 89 7.33 27.49 -5.48
N ASP A 90 8.58 27.61 -5.08
CA ASP A 90 8.98 28.24 -3.82
C ASP A 90 8.56 29.72 -3.77
N ALA A 91 8.61 30.42 -4.91
CA ALA A 91 8.15 31.79 -5.01
C ALA A 91 6.62 31.94 -4.96
N GLN A 92 5.85 30.88 -5.26
CA GLN A 92 4.37 30.88 -5.14
C GLN A 92 3.90 30.65 -3.70
N VAL A 93 4.74 30.06 -2.85
CA VAL A 93 4.47 29.95 -1.43
C VAL A 93 4.59 31.35 -0.81
N PRO A 94 3.65 31.79 0.08
CA PRO A 94 3.77 33.08 0.75
C PRO A 94 5.16 33.24 1.36
N ALA A 95 5.81 34.37 1.08
CA ALA A 95 7.15 34.63 1.57
C ALA A 95 7.19 34.45 3.08
N LYS A 96 7.86 33.40 3.54
CA LYS A 96 8.17 33.22 4.95
C LYS A 96 9.07 34.36 5.37
N LEU A 97 8.89 34.81 6.61
CA LEU A 97 9.78 35.83 7.19
C LEU A 97 11.24 35.36 6.97
N PRO A 98 12.14 36.25 6.52
CA PRO A 98 13.55 35.88 6.36
C PRO A 98 14.06 35.38 7.71
N PHE A 99 14.81 34.28 7.69
CA PHE A 99 15.45 33.78 8.90
C PHE A 99 16.38 34.88 9.45
N GLU A 100 16.39 35.05 10.77
CA GLU A 100 17.13 36.14 11.43
C GLU A 100 18.66 36.00 11.22
N GLU A 101 19.18 34.77 11.21
CA GLU A 101 20.61 34.45 11.06
C GLU A 101 20.85 33.50 9.87
N PRO A 102 21.96 33.66 9.13
CA PRO A 102 22.36 32.73 8.09
C PRO A 102 22.71 31.35 8.67
N ILE A 103 22.37 30.28 7.95
CA ILE A 103 22.62 28.90 8.39
C ILE A 103 24.11 28.62 8.67
N LEU A 104 25.03 29.26 7.94
CA LEU A 104 26.47 29.13 8.15
C LEU A 104 26.88 29.60 9.55
N THR A 105 26.37 30.75 9.99
CA THR A 105 26.60 31.29 11.33
C THR A 105 26.04 30.38 12.43
N LEU A 106 24.85 29.82 12.18
CA LEU A 106 24.22 28.88 13.12
C LEU A 106 25.02 27.58 13.25
N LEU A 107 25.55 27.07 12.14
CA LEU A 107 26.42 25.88 12.15
C LEU A 107 27.73 26.12 12.88
N GLU A 108 28.38 27.29 12.69
CA GLU A 108 29.57 27.67 13.42
C GLU A 108 29.30 27.75 14.93
N ARG A 109 28.14 28.27 15.33
CA ARG A 109 27.74 28.32 16.74
C ARG A 109 27.42 26.94 17.30
N LEU A 110 26.81 26.04 16.50
CA LEU A 110 26.54 24.67 16.92
C LEU A 110 27.82 23.92 17.27
N LEU A 111 28.92 24.16 16.54
CA LEU A 111 30.25 23.59 16.87
C LEU A 111 30.74 24.05 18.23
N ALA A 112 30.36 25.26 18.69
CA ALA A 112 30.74 25.77 20.00
C ALA A 112 29.77 25.35 21.12
N GLU A 113 28.51 25.18 20.81
CA GLU A 113 27.41 24.83 21.73
C GLU A 113 26.61 23.63 21.15
N PRO A 114 27.17 22.41 21.09
CA PRO A 114 26.58 21.29 20.37
C PRO A 114 25.28 20.76 20.99
N ASP A 115 25.03 21.03 22.29
CA ASP A 115 23.80 20.60 23.00
C ASP A 115 22.70 21.68 22.98
N SER A 116 22.83 22.73 22.16
CA SER A 116 21.86 23.81 22.13
C SER A 116 20.63 23.44 21.29
N ASP A 117 19.54 23.05 21.95
CA ASP A 117 18.25 22.74 21.33
C ASP A 117 17.73 23.87 20.44
N LYS A 118 17.86 25.12 20.89
CA LYS A 118 17.48 26.31 20.12
C LYS A 118 18.23 26.43 18.80
N LEU A 119 19.55 26.18 18.78
CA LEU A 119 20.35 26.24 17.57
C LEU A 119 20.00 25.08 16.62
N LEU A 120 19.83 23.89 17.18
CA LEU A 120 19.41 22.73 16.42
C LEU A 120 18.06 22.97 15.72
N ASN A 121 17.08 23.50 16.43
CA ASN A 121 15.80 23.87 15.86
C ASN A 121 15.92 24.90 14.73
N GLN A 122 16.69 25.98 14.94
CA GLN A 122 16.86 27.02 13.93
C GLN A 122 17.49 26.48 12.65
N ILE A 123 18.52 25.61 12.76
CA ILE A 123 19.15 24.95 11.62
C ILE A 123 18.18 23.98 10.94
N PHE A 124 17.49 23.16 11.73
CA PHE A 124 16.52 22.19 11.25
C PHE A 124 15.41 22.87 10.41
N GLU A 125 14.81 23.94 10.93
CA GLU A 125 13.77 24.69 10.23
C GLU A 125 14.28 25.31 8.92
N GLN A 126 15.47 25.88 8.92
CA GLN A 126 16.05 26.45 7.70
C GLN A 126 16.32 25.40 6.62
N LEU A 127 16.83 24.22 7.00
CA LEU A 127 17.06 23.11 6.09
C LEU A 127 15.77 22.53 5.54
N ALA A 128 14.85 22.20 6.44
CA ALA A 128 13.59 21.53 6.09
C ALA A 128 12.64 22.42 5.25
N GLU A 129 12.86 23.73 5.20
CA GLU A 129 12.07 24.67 4.40
C GLU A 129 12.42 24.68 2.90
N SER A 130 13.13 23.69 2.43
CA SER A 130 13.45 23.48 0.98
C SER A 130 14.34 24.56 0.35
N ARG A 131 15.09 25.31 1.14
CA ARG A 131 16.07 26.26 0.62
C ARG A 131 17.29 25.54 0.05
N GLN A 132 17.69 25.88 -1.19
CA GLN A 132 18.97 25.37 -1.74
C GLN A 132 20.14 25.94 -0.96
N LEU A 133 21.07 25.06 -0.57
CA LEU A 133 22.28 25.43 0.14
C LEU A 133 23.38 25.93 -0.81
N THR A 134 24.10 26.94 -0.39
CA THR A 134 25.34 27.35 -1.05
C THR A 134 26.44 26.31 -0.86
N LYS A 135 27.51 26.39 -1.67
CA LYS A 135 28.67 25.49 -1.51
C LYS A 135 29.31 25.57 -0.13
N ALA A 136 29.35 26.76 0.49
CA ALA A 136 29.91 26.96 1.82
C ALA A 136 29.03 26.31 2.89
N GLU A 137 27.72 26.51 2.81
CA GLU A 137 26.73 25.93 3.73
C GLU A 137 26.76 24.39 3.66
N ARG A 138 26.78 23.79 2.47
CA ARG A 138 26.91 22.32 2.31
C ARG A 138 28.19 21.79 2.94
N LYS A 139 29.34 22.47 2.69
CA LYS A 139 30.61 22.06 3.29
C LYS A 139 30.56 22.12 4.82
N ALA A 140 30.01 23.18 5.39
CA ALA A 140 29.87 23.33 6.83
C ALA A 140 28.93 22.27 7.42
N MET A 141 27.81 21.97 6.73
CA MET A 141 26.89 20.91 7.12
C MET A 141 27.57 19.52 7.09
N HIS A 142 28.29 19.23 6.02
CA HIS A 142 29.03 17.97 5.91
C HIS A 142 30.08 17.83 7.04
N GLN A 143 30.77 18.90 7.36
CA GLN A 143 31.72 18.92 8.50
C GLN A 143 31.00 18.67 9.83
N ALA A 144 29.86 19.32 10.09
CA ALA A 144 29.07 19.13 11.30
C ALA A 144 28.57 17.69 11.47
N LEU A 145 28.16 17.04 10.37
CA LEU A 145 27.71 15.64 10.41
C LEU A 145 28.83 14.64 10.68
N LEU A 146 30.06 14.95 10.33
CA LEU A 146 31.25 14.11 10.57
C LEU A 146 31.97 14.43 11.86
N ASP A 147 31.66 15.54 12.54
CA ASP A 147 32.31 15.94 13.77
C ASP A 147 31.85 15.10 14.96
N GLU A 148 32.75 14.26 15.50
CA GLU A 148 32.45 13.40 16.65
C GLU A 148 32.22 14.18 17.96
N ASN A 149 32.60 15.47 18.03
CA ASN A 149 32.30 16.32 19.18
C ASN A 149 30.85 16.74 19.23
N ILE A 150 30.10 16.64 18.11
CA ILE A 150 28.67 16.86 18.07
C ILE A 150 27.96 15.54 18.45
N PRO A 151 27.06 15.54 19.44
CA PRO A 151 26.34 14.35 19.87
C PRO A 151 25.64 13.64 18.70
N GLU A 152 25.59 12.31 18.73
CA GLU A 152 25.01 11.50 17.65
C GLU A 152 23.55 11.87 17.40
N TYR A 153 22.76 12.12 18.44
CA TYR A 153 21.35 12.51 18.31
C TYR A 153 21.18 13.84 17.55
N VAL A 154 22.10 14.79 17.76
CA VAL A 154 22.10 16.08 17.03
C VAL A 154 22.42 15.85 15.56
N ARG A 155 23.47 15.08 15.26
CA ARG A 155 23.85 14.75 13.87
C ARG A 155 22.75 14.01 13.15
N ALA A 156 22.09 13.07 13.80
CA ALA A 156 20.95 12.33 13.25
C ALA A 156 19.74 13.24 12.97
N THR A 157 19.47 14.18 13.85
CA THR A 157 18.39 15.19 13.66
C THR A 157 18.70 16.12 12.49
N LEU A 158 19.96 16.56 12.34
CA LEU A 158 20.40 17.35 11.17
C LEU A 158 20.25 16.55 9.86
N LEU A 159 20.61 15.27 9.88
CA LEU A 159 20.44 14.39 8.70
C LEU A 159 18.96 14.21 8.36
N SER A 160 18.07 14.21 9.34
CA SER A 160 16.61 14.19 9.11
C SER A 160 16.12 15.48 8.44
N ALA A 161 16.67 16.63 8.81
CA ALA A 161 16.38 17.90 8.10
C ALA A 161 16.84 17.84 6.63
N ILE A 162 18.01 17.23 6.36
CA ILE A 162 18.50 16.98 5.00
C ILE A 162 17.55 16.00 4.26
N THR A 163 17.05 14.98 4.92
CA THR A 163 16.06 14.05 4.35
C THR A 163 14.81 14.82 3.89
N LEU A 164 14.25 15.66 4.76
CA LEU A 164 13.11 16.50 4.40
C LEU A 164 13.44 17.47 3.26
N HIS A 165 14.61 18.10 3.29
CA HIS A 165 15.06 18.99 2.22
C HIS A 165 15.13 18.27 0.88
N LEU A 166 15.88 17.15 0.80
CA LEU A 166 16.13 16.42 -0.46
C LEU A 166 14.88 15.73 -1.00
N THR A 167 13.93 15.40 -0.15
CA THR A 167 12.64 14.85 -0.60
C THR A 167 11.70 15.93 -1.16
N GLN A 168 11.88 17.19 -0.80
CA GLN A 168 11.07 18.32 -1.29
C GLN A 168 11.77 19.13 -2.37
N SER A 169 13.11 19.18 -2.36
CA SER A 169 13.95 19.91 -3.31
C SER A 169 15.18 19.08 -3.66
N PHE A 170 15.54 19.00 -4.93
CA PHE A 170 16.65 18.15 -5.34
C PHE A 170 17.97 18.94 -5.37
N ASP A 171 18.96 18.52 -4.59
CA ASP A 171 20.34 19.00 -4.65
C ASP A 171 21.30 17.83 -4.92
N ALA A 172 21.77 17.70 -6.17
CA ALA A 172 22.61 16.61 -6.63
C ALA A 172 23.91 16.47 -5.79
N ARG A 173 24.48 17.59 -5.32
CA ARG A 173 25.70 17.56 -4.51
C ARG A 173 25.46 17.03 -3.11
N MET A 174 24.35 17.39 -2.50
CA MET A 174 23.99 16.81 -1.20
C MET A 174 23.67 15.32 -1.33
N VAL A 175 23.07 14.89 -2.43
CA VAL A 175 22.84 13.45 -2.69
C VAL A 175 24.17 12.71 -2.86
N GLU A 176 25.14 13.29 -3.58
CA GLU A 176 26.50 12.74 -3.68
C GLU A 176 27.16 12.62 -2.29
N ASP A 177 27.02 13.65 -1.44
CA ASP A 177 27.61 13.68 -0.09
C ASP A 177 26.94 12.64 0.84
N LEU A 178 25.64 12.34 0.68
CA LEU A 178 24.93 11.34 1.50
C LEU A 178 25.59 9.96 1.47
N TYR A 179 26.20 9.59 0.36
CA TYR A 179 26.89 8.31 0.24
C TYR A 179 27.99 8.12 1.28
N THR A 180 28.66 9.20 1.68
CA THR A 180 29.69 9.17 2.75
C THR A 180 29.13 8.66 4.08
N TYR A 181 27.85 8.96 4.36
CA TYR A 181 27.22 8.56 5.63
C TYR A 181 26.68 7.13 5.61
N THR A 182 26.72 6.43 4.47
CA THR A 182 26.32 5.02 4.37
C THR A 182 27.47 4.05 4.69
N LEU A 183 28.69 4.55 4.90
CA LEU A 183 29.86 3.73 5.13
C LEU A 183 29.90 3.13 6.55
N ASP A 184 30.53 1.99 6.70
CA ASP A 184 30.56 1.20 7.95
C ASP A 184 31.28 1.88 9.12
N ASP A 185 32.08 2.91 8.87
CA ASP A 185 32.73 3.71 9.90
C ASP A 185 31.85 4.77 10.56
N GLN A 186 30.63 4.94 10.05
CA GLN A 186 29.66 5.89 10.58
C GLN A 186 28.74 5.24 11.63
N PRO A 187 28.17 6.02 12.57
CA PRO A 187 27.16 5.51 13.50
C PRO A 187 25.98 4.91 12.76
N VAL A 188 25.46 3.77 13.25
CA VAL A 188 24.37 3.01 12.61
C VAL A 188 23.13 3.89 12.36
N GLN A 189 22.86 4.84 13.26
CA GLN A 189 21.72 5.78 13.09
C GLN A 189 21.90 6.62 11.83
N LEU A 190 23.06 7.21 11.61
CA LEU A 190 23.35 8.03 10.43
C LEU A 190 23.37 7.18 9.16
N GLN A 191 23.93 5.97 9.23
CA GLN A 191 23.93 5.05 8.09
C GLN A 191 22.50 4.77 7.61
N MET A 192 21.63 4.34 8.51
CA MET A 192 20.25 3.95 8.12
C MET A 192 19.43 5.13 7.63
N GLN A 193 19.60 6.32 8.22
CA GLN A 193 18.95 7.53 7.75
C GLN A 193 19.44 7.94 6.34
N ALA A 194 20.74 7.84 6.08
CA ALA A 194 21.31 8.12 4.77
C ALA A 194 20.77 7.15 3.70
N TRP A 195 20.72 5.85 4.00
CA TRP A 195 20.14 4.84 3.12
C TRP A 195 18.68 5.11 2.79
N ILE A 196 17.87 5.42 3.80
CA ILE A 196 16.44 5.77 3.63
C ILE A 196 16.30 7.03 2.76
N THR A 197 17.15 8.04 3.01
CA THR A 197 17.12 9.28 2.22
C THR A 197 17.46 9.02 0.76
N LEU A 198 18.51 8.25 0.47
CA LEU A 198 18.88 7.87 -0.90
C LEU A 198 17.75 7.13 -1.61
N VAL A 199 17.09 6.21 -0.93
CA VAL A 199 15.94 5.50 -1.52
C VAL A 199 14.78 6.46 -1.83
N PHE A 200 14.39 7.34 -0.90
CA PHE A 200 13.34 8.32 -1.18
C PHE A 200 13.72 9.29 -2.31
N VAL A 201 14.98 9.72 -2.37
CA VAL A 201 15.47 10.56 -3.48
C VAL A 201 15.32 9.83 -4.82
N ALA A 202 15.67 8.55 -4.89
CA ALA A 202 15.50 7.75 -6.11
C ALA A 202 14.02 7.57 -6.50
N LEU A 203 13.14 7.32 -5.52
CA LEU A 203 11.71 7.17 -5.77
C LEU A 203 11.05 8.47 -6.23
N ILE A 204 11.48 9.62 -5.68
CA ILE A 204 10.88 10.93 -5.95
C ILE A 204 11.46 11.57 -7.21
N HIS A 205 12.79 11.54 -7.34
CA HIS A 205 13.54 12.28 -8.34
C HIS A 205 14.17 11.39 -9.42
N THR A 206 13.53 10.25 -9.73
CA THR A 206 13.99 9.26 -10.71
C THR A 206 14.48 9.89 -12.02
N HIS A 207 13.72 10.85 -12.58
CA HIS A 207 14.04 11.49 -13.84
C HIS A 207 15.23 12.45 -13.76
N ARG A 208 15.49 13.04 -12.60
CA ARG A 208 16.63 13.92 -12.40
C ARG A 208 17.95 13.17 -12.34
N ILE A 209 17.95 12.02 -11.68
CA ILE A 209 19.12 11.12 -11.60
C ILE A 209 19.54 10.66 -13.00
N GLU A 210 18.59 10.50 -13.93
CA GLU A 210 18.86 10.07 -15.31
C GLU A 210 19.86 10.97 -16.05
N HIS A 211 19.89 12.26 -15.75
CA HIS A 211 20.71 13.26 -16.40
C HIS A 211 22.04 13.53 -15.66
N LEU A 212 22.33 12.77 -14.58
CA LEU A 212 23.49 12.97 -13.72
C LEU A 212 24.37 11.70 -13.67
N PRO A 213 25.41 11.60 -14.53
CA PRO A 213 26.20 10.38 -14.68
C PRO A 213 26.78 9.85 -13.37
N ARG A 214 27.30 10.74 -12.50
CA ARG A 214 27.84 10.33 -11.20
C ARG A 214 26.82 9.67 -10.29
N LEU A 215 25.61 10.24 -10.21
CA LEU A 215 24.53 9.65 -9.40
C LEU A 215 24.08 8.32 -9.97
N ARG A 216 24.01 8.17 -11.29
CA ARG A 216 23.72 6.88 -11.91
C ARG A 216 24.69 5.79 -11.51
N GLU A 217 26.00 6.10 -11.58
CA GLU A 217 27.06 5.19 -11.15
C GLU A 217 26.95 4.86 -9.66
N GLN A 218 26.66 5.84 -8.81
CA GLN A 218 26.44 5.63 -7.38
C GLN A 218 25.23 4.71 -7.11
N TYR A 219 24.08 4.92 -7.74
CA TYR A 219 22.92 4.05 -7.56
C TYR A 219 23.16 2.64 -8.11
N GLN A 220 23.89 2.49 -9.20
CA GLN A 220 24.30 1.16 -9.66
C GLN A 220 25.17 0.47 -8.61
N PHE A 221 26.18 1.15 -8.08
CA PHE A 221 27.04 0.62 -7.03
C PHE A 221 26.26 0.26 -5.75
N ILE A 222 25.31 1.09 -5.33
CA ILE A 222 24.40 0.85 -4.20
C ILE A 222 23.66 -0.48 -4.39
N CYS A 223 23.07 -0.69 -5.56
CA CYS A 223 22.34 -1.92 -5.87
C CYS A 223 23.23 -3.17 -5.85
N GLU A 224 24.48 -3.05 -6.27
CA GLU A 224 25.44 -4.15 -6.29
C GLU A 224 26.02 -4.46 -4.91
N SER A 225 26.24 -3.41 -4.06
CA SER A 225 26.93 -3.56 -2.78
C SER A 225 26.03 -3.92 -1.60
N ALA A 226 24.76 -3.54 -1.61
CA ALA A 226 23.87 -3.67 -0.47
C ALA A 226 22.45 -4.22 -0.81
N PRO A 227 22.31 -5.33 -1.59
CA PRO A 227 21.01 -5.82 -2.02
C PRO A 227 20.12 -6.29 -0.84
N ASP A 228 20.72 -6.90 0.19
CA ASP A 228 19.94 -7.35 1.36
C ASP A 228 19.41 -6.18 2.19
N LEU A 229 20.19 -5.11 2.31
CA LEU A 229 19.76 -3.90 3.00
C LEU A 229 18.60 -3.21 2.23
N LEU A 230 18.75 -3.08 0.91
CA LEU A 230 17.71 -2.53 0.06
C LEU A 230 16.42 -3.36 0.12
N PHE A 231 16.53 -4.68 0.14
CA PHE A 231 15.39 -5.56 0.30
C PHE A 231 14.70 -5.37 1.66
N ASN A 232 15.47 -5.32 2.75
CA ASN A 232 14.91 -5.05 4.09
C ASN A 232 14.21 -3.68 4.15
N LEU A 233 14.78 -2.67 3.47
CA LEU A 233 14.19 -1.35 3.37
C LEU A 233 12.90 -1.37 2.54
N GLN A 234 12.85 -2.13 1.44
CA GLN A 234 11.63 -2.36 0.66
C GLN A 234 10.50 -2.90 1.55
N ILE A 235 10.78 -3.94 2.31
CA ILE A 235 9.77 -4.55 3.20
C ILE A 235 9.35 -3.55 4.30
N ALA A 236 10.30 -2.84 4.91
CA ALA A 236 9.99 -1.86 5.95
C ALA A 236 9.13 -0.69 5.44
N LEU A 237 9.37 -0.21 4.22
CA LEU A 237 8.54 0.81 3.57
C LEU A 237 7.10 0.32 3.33
N LEU A 238 6.94 -0.91 2.87
CA LEU A 238 5.62 -1.51 2.67
C LEU A 238 4.88 -1.71 4.01
N GLN A 239 5.60 -2.12 5.06
CA GLN A 239 5.05 -2.29 6.42
C GLN A 239 4.53 -0.97 7.01
N CYS A 240 5.21 0.15 6.80
CA CYS A 240 4.75 1.46 7.28
C CYS A 240 3.36 1.81 6.77
N ARG A 241 3.02 1.46 5.54
CA ARG A 241 1.69 1.71 4.95
C ARG A 241 0.58 0.90 5.60
N GLU A 242 0.90 -0.24 6.18
CA GLU A 242 -0.06 -1.12 6.85
C GLU A 242 -0.45 -0.66 8.26
N ALA A 243 0.23 0.34 8.82
CA ALA A 243 -0.05 0.87 10.16
C ALA A 243 -1.51 1.37 10.30
N PHE A 244 -2.06 2.03 9.28
CA PHE A 244 -3.46 2.46 9.29
C PHE A 244 -4.47 1.31 9.17
N THR A 245 -4.12 0.26 8.44
CA THR A 245 -4.94 -0.95 8.31
C THR A 245 -5.01 -1.67 9.64
N PHE A 246 -3.89 -1.78 10.34
CA PHE A 246 -3.82 -2.31 11.69
C PHE A 246 -4.67 -1.49 12.67
N ASP A 247 -4.56 -0.18 12.65
CA ASP A 247 -5.29 0.72 13.55
C ASP A 247 -6.81 0.56 13.40
N LYS A 248 -7.31 0.48 12.16
CA LYS A 248 -8.72 0.20 11.88
C LYS A 248 -9.17 -1.17 12.39
N LYS A 249 -8.35 -2.22 12.23
CA LYS A 249 -8.64 -3.56 12.76
C LYS A 249 -8.63 -3.56 14.29
N LEU A 250 -7.66 -2.88 14.91
CA LEU A 250 -7.55 -2.77 16.36
C LEU A 250 -8.79 -2.10 16.99
N HIS A 251 -9.28 -1.02 16.38
CA HIS A 251 -10.52 -0.37 16.83
C HIS A 251 -11.72 -1.31 16.73
N LYS A 252 -11.90 -2.05 15.64
CA LYS A 252 -12.95 -3.06 15.53
C LYS A 252 -12.87 -4.16 16.59
N ILE A 253 -11.66 -4.54 16.98
CA ILE A 253 -11.40 -5.54 18.03
C ILE A 253 -11.77 -5.00 19.44
N ILE A 254 -11.54 -3.70 19.69
CA ILE A 254 -11.74 -3.07 21.00
C ILE A 254 -13.20 -2.63 21.20
N ASP A 255 -13.83 -2.08 20.16
CA ASP A 255 -15.12 -1.38 20.27
C ASP A 255 -16.34 -2.31 20.31
N GLN A 256 -16.21 -3.63 20.24
CA GLN A 256 -17.28 -4.66 20.40
C GLN A 256 -18.62 -4.38 19.66
N ASP A 257 -18.69 -3.37 18.81
CA ASP A 257 -19.90 -2.93 18.13
C ASP A 257 -19.92 -3.43 16.67
N GLY A 258 -20.11 -4.74 16.45
CA GLY A 258 -20.29 -5.26 15.10
C GLY A 258 -20.69 -6.76 15.10
N GLU A 259 -21.73 -7.10 14.37
CA GLU A 259 -22.27 -8.44 14.14
C GLU A 259 -21.36 -9.33 13.23
N GLU A 260 -20.07 -9.07 13.12
CA GLU A 260 -19.12 -9.93 12.39
C GLU A 260 -18.47 -10.90 13.35
N GLU A 261 -18.25 -12.15 12.91
CA GLU A 261 -17.73 -13.32 13.64
C GLU A 261 -16.69 -12.95 14.71
N GLU A 262 -17.03 -13.20 15.98
CA GLU A 262 -16.17 -12.95 17.14
C GLU A 262 -14.91 -13.82 17.05
N LEU A 263 -13.78 -13.21 16.71
CA LEU A 263 -12.48 -13.84 16.91
C LEU A 263 -12.28 -14.17 18.38
N SER A 264 -11.85 -15.37 18.69
CA SER A 264 -11.52 -15.76 20.05
C SER A 264 -10.40 -14.88 20.62
N GLU A 265 -10.35 -14.70 21.93
CA GLU A 265 -9.28 -13.93 22.60
C GLU A 265 -7.87 -14.41 22.20
N GLN A 266 -7.71 -15.71 21.98
CA GLN A 266 -6.44 -16.31 21.54
C GLN A 266 -6.07 -15.93 20.11
N GLU A 267 -7.04 -15.83 19.22
CA GLU A 267 -6.83 -15.38 17.82
C GLU A 267 -6.47 -13.91 17.76
N ARG A 268 -7.13 -13.05 18.56
CA ARG A 268 -6.81 -11.62 18.67
C ARG A 268 -5.39 -11.37 19.16
N VAL A 269 -4.98 -12.09 20.21
CA VAL A 269 -3.62 -12.02 20.76
C VAL A 269 -2.59 -12.50 19.73
N ARG A 270 -2.90 -13.57 19.00
CA ARG A 270 -2.03 -14.09 17.94
C ARG A 270 -1.87 -13.07 16.80
N GLU A 271 -2.95 -12.50 16.29
CA GLU A 271 -2.91 -11.47 15.25
C GLU A 271 -2.07 -10.25 15.68
N PHE A 272 -2.24 -9.79 16.93
CA PHE A 272 -1.44 -8.69 17.48
C PHE A 272 0.06 -9.00 17.48
N PHE A 273 0.45 -10.21 17.92
CA PHE A 273 1.86 -10.63 17.89
C PHE A 273 2.39 -10.80 16.46
N GLU A 274 1.56 -11.23 15.52
CA GLU A 274 1.94 -11.29 14.10
C GLU A 274 2.29 -9.90 13.55
N PHE A 275 1.47 -8.88 13.83
CA PHE A 275 1.76 -7.50 13.40
C PHE A 275 3.06 -6.95 14.00
N ILE A 276 3.32 -7.19 15.29
CA ILE A 276 4.59 -6.78 15.92
C ILE A 276 5.78 -7.49 15.27
N THR A 277 5.66 -8.80 15.03
CA THR A 277 6.71 -9.61 14.40
C THR A 277 6.98 -9.16 12.97
N GLU A 278 5.94 -8.78 12.25
CA GLU A 278 6.04 -8.21 10.90
C GLU A 278 6.65 -6.81 10.90
N GLY A 279 6.76 -6.13 12.05
CA GLY A 279 7.37 -4.79 12.17
C GLY A 279 6.45 -3.65 11.73
N ILE A 280 5.14 -3.84 11.85
CA ILE A 280 4.13 -2.80 11.62
C ILE A 280 4.09 -1.88 12.85
N ASP A 281 3.85 -0.58 12.63
CA ASP A 281 3.67 0.38 13.74
C ASP A 281 2.35 0.15 14.46
N THR A 282 2.40 -0.62 15.56
CA THR A 282 1.23 -0.97 16.37
C THR A 282 0.86 0.08 17.41
N THR A 283 1.65 1.15 17.52
CA THR A 283 1.45 2.21 18.52
C THR A 283 1.03 3.54 17.90
N LEU A 284 0.73 3.56 16.59
CA LEU A 284 0.35 4.76 15.84
C LEU A 284 -0.84 5.49 16.46
N SER A 285 -1.90 4.77 16.83
CA SER A 285 -3.10 5.34 17.46
C SER A 285 -2.79 5.98 18.82
N MET A 286 -2.01 5.29 19.65
CA MET A 286 -1.58 5.81 20.95
C MET A 286 -0.77 7.10 20.78
N PHE A 287 0.12 7.15 19.81
CA PHE A 287 0.91 8.35 19.53
C PHE A 287 0.06 9.54 19.06
N SER A 288 -1.10 9.30 18.47
CA SER A 288 -2.05 10.37 18.11
C SER A 288 -2.47 11.24 19.32
N HIS A 289 -2.43 10.68 20.51
CA HIS A 289 -2.65 11.37 21.78
C HIS A 289 -1.35 11.95 22.34
N LEU A 290 -0.26 11.21 22.30
CA LEU A 290 1.05 11.62 22.82
C LEU A 290 1.63 12.83 22.07
N LYS A 291 1.39 12.96 20.76
CA LYS A 291 1.86 14.13 19.97
C LYS A 291 1.35 15.48 20.47
N LYS A 292 0.36 15.52 21.37
CA LYS A 292 -0.20 16.77 21.95
C LYS A 292 0.64 17.34 23.08
N ILE A 293 1.60 16.58 23.64
CA ILE A 293 2.52 17.11 24.67
C ILE A 293 3.39 18.22 24.08
N SER A 294 3.79 19.18 24.91
CA SER A 294 4.53 20.38 24.49
C SER A 294 5.82 20.05 23.74
N PHE A 295 6.47 18.96 24.08
CA PHE A 295 7.67 18.46 23.41
C PHE A 295 7.50 18.30 21.89
N PHE A 296 6.31 17.87 21.41
CA PHE A 296 6.01 17.70 19.98
C PHE A 296 5.15 18.81 19.38
N SER A 297 4.38 19.53 20.20
CA SER A 297 3.33 20.43 19.72
C SER A 297 3.64 21.92 19.89
N ALA A 298 4.66 22.28 20.68
CA ALA A 298 5.04 23.68 20.87
C ALA A 298 5.66 24.27 19.59
N GLU A 299 5.64 25.58 19.47
CA GLU A 299 6.34 26.28 18.40
C GLU A 299 7.86 26.05 18.55
N GLY A 300 8.54 25.70 17.46
CA GLY A 300 9.99 25.46 17.48
C GLY A 300 10.41 24.06 17.94
N THR A 301 9.50 23.09 18.00
CA THR A 301 9.80 21.71 18.44
C THR A 301 9.72 20.68 17.31
N ARG A 302 9.70 21.12 16.06
CA ARG A 302 9.55 20.23 14.89
C ARG A 302 10.66 19.17 14.80
N HIS A 303 11.88 19.51 15.17
CA HIS A 303 13.05 18.64 15.17
C HIS A 303 12.90 17.45 16.13
N HIS A 304 12.17 17.58 17.25
CA HIS A 304 11.89 16.50 18.20
C HIS A 304 11.16 15.28 17.59
N TRP A 305 10.51 15.44 16.45
CA TRP A 305 9.90 14.32 15.73
C TRP A 305 10.93 13.37 15.12
N PHE A 306 12.20 13.78 15.09
CA PHE A 306 13.28 13.06 14.43
C PHE A 306 14.48 12.80 15.33
N GLU A 307 14.43 13.25 16.58
CA GLU A 307 15.50 12.98 17.53
C GLU A 307 15.51 11.50 17.93
N PRO A 308 16.64 10.79 17.77
CA PRO A 308 16.81 9.48 18.38
C PRO A 308 16.67 9.56 19.91
N PHE A 309 15.91 8.66 20.52
CA PHE A 309 15.80 8.63 21.97
C PHE A 309 17.15 8.29 22.62
N CYS A 310 17.69 9.22 23.39
CA CYS A 310 18.93 9.05 24.12
C CYS A 310 18.85 9.70 25.51
N LEU A 311 19.74 9.29 26.41
CA LEU A 311 19.75 9.79 27.80
C LEU A 311 20.47 11.13 27.94
N GLU A 312 21.28 11.50 26.95
CA GLU A 312 22.03 12.76 26.87
C GLU A 312 21.18 13.94 26.38
N GLN A 313 20.00 13.67 25.79
CA GLN A 313 19.11 14.74 25.35
C GLN A 313 18.72 15.64 26.53
N PRO A 314 18.79 16.99 26.37
CA PRO A 314 18.72 17.93 27.48
C PRO A 314 17.48 17.77 28.39
N ASP A 315 16.27 17.58 27.81
CA ASP A 315 15.03 17.42 28.60
C ASP A 315 15.04 16.11 29.38
N ILE A 316 15.53 15.01 28.76
CA ILE A 316 15.63 13.71 29.43
C ILE A 316 16.67 13.78 30.56
N LYS A 317 17.83 14.37 30.28
CA LYS A 317 18.90 14.54 31.25
C LYS A 317 18.45 15.37 32.45
N ALA A 318 17.79 16.50 32.23
CA ALA A 318 17.25 17.34 33.31
C ALA A 318 16.28 16.55 34.21
N ILE A 319 15.40 15.73 33.61
CA ILE A 319 14.48 14.86 34.37
C ILE A 319 15.25 13.80 35.18
N LEU A 320 16.25 13.16 34.59
CA LEU A 320 17.05 12.15 35.28
C LEU A 320 17.91 12.72 36.41
N ASP A 321 18.40 13.95 36.27
CA ASP A 321 19.12 14.69 37.32
C ASP A 321 18.19 15.01 38.51
N GLU A 322 16.91 15.38 38.23
CA GLU A 322 15.90 15.61 39.26
C GLU A 322 15.36 14.32 39.89
N ASN A 323 15.23 13.25 39.10
CA ASN A 323 14.67 11.96 39.50
C ASN A 323 15.53 10.78 39.02
N PRO A 324 16.67 10.48 39.69
CA PRO A 324 17.55 9.39 39.30
C PRO A 324 16.87 7.99 39.31
N LYS A 325 15.75 7.83 40.04
CA LYS A 325 14.97 6.59 40.05
C LYS A 325 14.28 6.28 38.71
N ALA A 326 14.19 7.24 37.79
CA ALA A 326 13.66 7.02 36.47
C ALA A 326 14.66 6.36 35.50
N LEU A 327 15.96 6.24 35.89
CA LEU A 327 17.01 5.70 35.03
C LEU A 327 16.75 4.25 34.56
N PRO A 328 16.32 3.26 35.38
CA PRO A 328 16.03 1.93 34.89
C PRO A 328 14.90 1.90 33.84
N TRP A 329 13.89 2.72 34.03
CA TRP A 329 12.80 2.87 33.05
C TRP A 329 13.29 3.46 31.72
N SER A 330 14.09 4.52 31.76
CA SER A 330 14.64 5.13 30.55
C SER A 330 15.55 4.19 29.77
N ARG A 331 16.36 3.38 30.47
CA ARG A 331 17.19 2.33 29.86
C ARG A 331 16.35 1.22 29.22
N MET A 332 15.26 0.81 29.88
CA MET A 332 14.30 -0.13 29.30
C MET A 332 13.68 0.43 28.00
N LEU A 333 13.26 1.69 28.00
CA LEU A 333 12.77 2.35 26.78
C LEU A 333 13.83 2.39 25.68
N LEU A 334 15.06 2.73 26.02
CA LEU A 334 16.18 2.77 25.07
C LEU A 334 16.35 1.43 24.35
N GLN A 335 16.19 0.30 25.07
CA GLN A 335 16.33 -1.05 24.52
C GLN A 335 15.02 -1.60 23.90
N SER A 336 13.89 -0.91 24.08
CA SER A 336 12.61 -1.37 23.53
C SER A 336 12.65 -1.44 21.99
N VAL A 337 12.39 -2.63 21.45
CA VAL A 337 12.32 -2.88 20.00
C VAL A 337 10.91 -2.70 19.41
N ALA A 338 9.91 -2.57 20.28
CA ALA A 338 8.52 -2.43 19.89
C ALA A 338 8.08 -0.96 19.70
N GLN A 339 8.91 0.02 20.10
CA GLN A 339 8.60 1.44 20.12
C GLN A 339 9.59 2.22 19.28
N CYS A 340 9.12 3.13 18.43
CA CYS A 340 9.97 4.11 17.76
C CYS A 340 10.36 5.27 18.69
N ASN A 341 11.22 6.19 18.22
CA ASN A 341 11.75 7.24 19.09
C ASN A 341 10.67 8.17 19.62
N THR A 342 9.71 8.55 18.79
CA THR A 342 8.58 9.40 19.21
C THR A 342 7.72 8.75 20.30
N ASP A 343 7.53 7.42 20.29
CA ASP A 343 6.84 6.72 21.37
C ASP A 343 7.63 6.73 22.68
N LYS A 344 8.94 6.53 22.58
CA LYS A 344 9.83 6.51 23.76
C LYS A 344 9.81 7.86 24.46
N TYR A 345 9.97 8.96 23.72
CA TYR A 345 9.83 10.32 24.27
C TYR A 345 8.43 10.55 24.85
N GLY A 346 7.38 10.24 24.07
CA GLY A 346 5.99 10.41 24.51
C GLY A 346 5.70 9.63 25.79
N SER A 347 6.12 8.37 25.86
CA SER A 347 5.94 7.50 27.02
C SER A 347 6.71 8.01 28.24
N PHE A 348 7.98 8.37 28.06
CA PHE A 348 8.84 8.85 29.14
C PHE A 348 8.30 10.16 29.74
N LEU A 349 8.06 11.16 28.91
CA LEU A 349 7.64 12.49 29.33
C LEU A 349 6.22 12.48 29.94
N THR A 350 5.31 11.69 29.38
CA THR A 350 3.95 11.56 29.94
C THR A 350 3.97 10.85 31.29
N MET A 351 4.72 9.77 31.43
CA MET A 351 4.85 9.05 32.69
C MET A 351 5.45 9.94 33.78
N GLN A 352 6.49 10.70 33.44
CA GLN A 352 7.11 11.66 34.35
C GLN A 352 6.14 12.77 34.81
N ALA A 353 5.28 13.26 33.88
CA ALA A 353 4.33 14.33 34.21
C ALA A 353 3.16 13.87 35.08
N TYR A 354 2.65 12.66 34.84
CA TYR A 354 1.41 12.20 35.47
C TYR A 354 1.60 11.19 36.60
N ASN A 355 2.72 10.47 36.66
CA ASN A 355 2.88 9.37 37.63
C ASN A 355 4.33 9.06 37.99
N LYS A 356 5.02 10.02 38.65
CA LYS A 356 6.41 9.86 39.08
C LYS A 356 6.61 8.67 40.01
N ASP A 357 5.63 8.36 40.88
CA ASP A 357 5.69 7.25 41.82
C ASP A 357 5.58 5.90 41.10
N LEU A 358 4.78 5.82 40.05
CA LEU A 358 4.67 4.61 39.24
C LEU A 358 5.98 4.30 38.51
N MET A 359 6.66 5.33 38.00
CA MET A 359 8.00 5.17 37.41
C MET A 359 8.99 4.54 38.38
N ALA A 360 9.04 5.08 39.63
CA ALA A 360 9.87 4.54 40.69
C ALA A 360 9.50 3.08 41.02
N THR A 361 8.20 2.79 41.13
CA THR A 361 7.70 1.42 41.43
C THR A 361 8.03 0.43 40.31
N ILE A 362 7.91 0.83 39.02
CA ILE A 362 8.28 0.00 37.89
C ILE A 362 9.79 -0.25 37.89
N SER A 363 10.59 0.79 38.14
CA SER A 363 12.05 0.69 38.22
C SER A 363 12.50 -0.27 39.34
N GLU A 364 11.91 -0.18 40.54
CA GLU A 364 12.17 -1.08 41.63
C GLU A 364 11.82 -2.54 41.28
N LYS A 365 10.66 -2.77 40.64
CA LYS A 365 10.26 -4.13 40.20
C LYS A 365 11.16 -4.69 39.11
N LEU A 366 11.70 -3.86 38.22
CA LEU A 366 12.65 -4.29 37.19
C LEU A 366 13.98 -4.73 37.83
N GLU A 367 14.45 -3.97 38.82
CA GLU A 367 15.65 -4.32 39.60
C GLU A 367 15.44 -5.59 40.45
N GLU A 368 14.31 -5.73 41.14
CA GLU A 368 13.93 -6.92 41.90
C GLU A 368 13.91 -8.19 41.04
N LYS A 369 13.47 -8.07 39.76
CA LYS A 369 13.48 -9.19 38.82
C LYS A 369 14.87 -9.45 38.22
N GLY A 370 15.90 -8.75 38.67
CA GLY A 370 17.27 -8.91 38.19
C GLY A 370 17.47 -8.46 36.72
N MET A 371 16.55 -7.67 36.18
CA MET A 371 16.71 -7.06 34.86
C MET A 371 17.74 -5.95 34.97
N LYS A 372 18.98 -6.29 34.63
CA LYS A 372 20.08 -5.32 34.54
C LYS A 372 20.14 -4.80 33.12
N PHE A 373 19.86 -3.51 32.94
CA PHE A 373 20.01 -2.80 31.66
C PHE A 373 21.36 -2.07 31.56
N ASP A 374 22.38 -2.59 32.25
CA ASP A 374 23.70 -1.96 32.31
C ASP A 374 24.48 -2.13 31.01
N ASP A 375 24.28 -3.24 30.31
CA ASP A 375 24.89 -3.51 29.00
C ASP A 375 23.90 -3.10 27.90
N ILE A 376 24.01 -1.84 27.47
CA ILE A 376 23.24 -1.33 26.31
C ILE A 376 23.88 -1.95 25.05
N LEU A 377 23.20 -2.95 24.47
CA LEU A 377 23.63 -3.48 23.19
C LEU A 377 23.34 -2.46 22.09
N PRO A 378 24.28 -2.26 21.15
CA PRO A 378 24.02 -1.38 20.02
C PRO A 378 22.81 -1.88 19.24
N PRO A 379 21.91 -0.98 18.83
CA PRO A 379 20.70 -1.35 18.10
C PRO A 379 21.09 -1.97 16.75
N SER A 380 20.33 -3.00 16.33
CA SER A 380 20.54 -3.58 15.00
C SER A 380 20.18 -2.58 13.90
N PRO A 381 20.88 -2.60 12.75
CA PRO A 381 20.58 -1.71 11.62
C PRO A 381 19.10 -1.76 11.19
N LEU A 382 18.51 -2.96 11.15
CA LEU A 382 17.10 -3.15 10.80
C LEU A 382 16.13 -2.46 11.78
N TYR A 383 16.47 -2.50 13.07
CA TYR A 383 15.69 -1.83 14.10
C TYR A 383 15.75 -0.30 13.96
N VAL A 384 16.96 0.25 13.78
CA VAL A 384 17.17 1.69 13.57
C VAL A 384 16.43 2.18 12.33
N MET A 385 16.54 1.42 11.23
CA MET A 385 15.85 1.70 9.97
C MET A 385 14.32 1.77 10.15
N ARG A 386 13.75 0.77 10.82
CA ARG A 386 12.32 0.67 11.09
C ARG A 386 11.82 1.82 11.94
N ASN A 387 12.52 2.11 13.03
CA ASN A 387 12.18 3.22 13.93
C ASN A 387 12.15 4.55 13.21
N TYR A 388 13.19 4.85 12.44
CA TYR A 388 13.25 6.10 11.70
C TYR A 388 12.14 6.20 10.64
N LEU A 389 11.83 5.11 9.96
CA LEU A 389 10.70 5.07 9.02
C LEU A 389 9.36 5.31 9.73
N HIS A 390 9.14 4.74 10.92
CA HIS A 390 7.93 4.99 11.70
C HIS A 390 7.83 6.46 12.13
N ASP A 391 8.92 7.05 12.64
CA ASP A 391 8.95 8.47 13.01
C ASP A 391 8.68 9.39 11.80
N LEU A 392 9.29 9.08 10.65
CA LEU A 392 9.07 9.80 9.40
C LEU A 392 7.62 9.64 8.89
N PHE A 393 7.06 8.43 8.95
CA PHE A 393 5.68 8.15 8.59
C PHE A 393 4.70 8.95 9.47
N ARG A 394 4.91 8.95 10.79
CA ARG A 394 4.10 9.72 11.74
C ARG A 394 4.18 11.22 11.46
N TYR A 395 5.38 11.73 11.23
CA TYR A 395 5.56 13.13 10.86
C TYR A 395 4.77 13.48 9.60
N CYS A 396 4.90 12.71 8.54
CA CYS A 396 4.19 12.95 7.28
C CYS A 396 2.66 12.94 7.43
N ASN A 397 2.12 12.09 8.31
CA ASN A 397 0.68 11.89 8.45
C ASN A 397 0.05 12.72 9.58
N MET A 398 0.82 13.15 10.59
CA MET A 398 0.27 13.75 11.80
C MET A 398 0.76 15.17 12.09
N HIS A 399 1.91 15.58 11.54
CA HIS A 399 2.42 16.94 11.70
C HIS A 399 1.86 17.84 10.58
N PRO A 400 1.38 19.08 10.88
CA PRO A 400 0.79 19.97 9.86
C PRO A 400 1.70 20.22 8.66
N LYS A 401 3.01 20.45 8.89
CA LYS A 401 3.98 20.63 7.79
C LYS A 401 4.27 19.33 7.03
N GLY A 402 4.18 18.18 7.70
CA GLY A 402 4.30 16.87 7.05
C GLY A 402 3.16 16.60 6.07
N GLN A 403 1.93 16.90 6.48
CA GLN A 403 0.73 16.73 5.66
C GLN A 403 0.67 17.67 4.43
N THR A 404 1.45 18.76 4.44
CA THR A 404 1.49 19.76 3.36
C THR A 404 2.76 19.68 2.51
N MET A 405 3.50 18.57 2.58
CA MET A 405 4.71 18.38 1.78
C MET A 405 4.40 18.39 0.28
N ARG A 406 5.28 19.01 -0.51
CA ARG A 406 5.22 19.03 -1.99
C ARG A 406 5.19 17.63 -2.60
N HIS A 407 6.01 16.76 -2.03
CA HIS A 407 6.12 15.37 -2.42
C HIS A 407 5.78 14.49 -1.20
N PRO A 408 4.50 14.08 -1.04
CA PRO A 408 4.11 13.17 0.03
C PRO A 408 4.87 11.85 -0.11
N LEU A 409 5.61 11.44 0.94
CA LEU A 409 6.55 10.32 0.86
C LEU A 409 5.84 8.97 0.74
N PHE A 410 4.78 8.79 1.50
CA PHE A 410 4.10 7.49 1.64
C PHE A 410 2.80 7.34 0.82
N GLU A 411 2.39 8.38 0.08
CA GLU A 411 1.19 8.34 -0.80
C GLU A 411 1.49 7.80 -2.20
N ARG A 412 2.77 7.64 -2.54
CA ARG A 412 3.21 7.16 -3.85
C ARG A 412 3.50 5.67 -3.85
N ASP A 413 3.76 5.14 -5.03
CA ASP A 413 4.25 3.78 -5.14
C ASP A 413 5.64 3.68 -4.48
N LEU A 414 5.75 2.79 -3.49
CA LEU A 414 6.97 2.52 -2.73
C LEU A 414 7.65 1.22 -3.18
N ASP A 415 7.15 0.57 -4.24
CA ASP A 415 7.77 -0.62 -4.80
C ASP A 415 9.07 -0.26 -5.54
N MET A 416 10.19 -0.52 -4.89
CA MET A 416 11.53 -0.28 -5.43
C MET A 416 11.82 -1.16 -6.66
N SER A 417 11.12 -2.30 -6.82
CA SER A 417 11.31 -3.19 -7.98
C SER A 417 10.86 -2.54 -9.30
N GLN A 418 10.00 -1.54 -9.24
CA GLN A 418 9.54 -0.76 -10.38
C GLN A 418 10.38 0.50 -10.62
N ASN A 419 11.28 0.85 -9.69
CA ASN A 419 12.12 2.03 -9.82
C ASN A 419 13.36 1.74 -10.67
N LYS A 420 13.62 2.60 -11.67
CA LYS A 420 14.73 2.45 -12.62
C LYS A 420 16.11 2.31 -11.95
N TRP A 421 16.31 2.97 -10.80
CA TRP A 421 17.61 3.06 -10.13
C TRP A 421 17.77 2.07 -8.98
N LEU A 422 16.69 1.52 -8.45
CA LEU A 422 16.70 0.64 -7.28
C LEU A 422 16.35 -0.81 -7.63
N SER A 423 15.68 -1.03 -8.77
CA SER A 423 15.17 -2.34 -9.14
C SER A 423 16.24 -3.44 -9.16
N ALA A 424 17.46 -3.12 -9.63
CA ALA A 424 18.54 -4.11 -9.69
C ALA A 424 18.92 -4.65 -8.29
N GLY A 425 18.77 -3.85 -7.23
CA GLY A 425 19.08 -4.25 -5.85
C GLY A 425 18.00 -5.09 -5.16
N VAL A 426 16.77 -5.14 -5.73
CA VAL A 426 15.62 -5.83 -5.10
C VAL A 426 14.91 -6.80 -6.05
N SER A 427 15.44 -7.05 -7.24
CA SER A 427 14.84 -7.91 -8.27
C SER A 427 15.36 -9.35 -8.28
N HIS A 428 16.08 -9.77 -7.24
CA HIS A 428 16.42 -11.18 -7.11
C HIS A 428 15.13 -12.01 -6.95
N PRO A 429 14.97 -13.16 -7.64
CA PRO A 429 13.73 -13.93 -7.62
C PRO A 429 13.19 -14.23 -6.22
N ASP A 430 14.06 -14.61 -5.26
CA ASP A 430 13.65 -14.86 -3.87
C ASP A 430 13.12 -13.62 -3.16
N GLN A 431 13.69 -12.44 -3.44
CA GLN A 431 13.27 -11.16 -2.88
C GLN A 431 11.93 -10.73 -3.48
N LEU A 432 11.78 -10.83 -4.81
CA LEU A 432 10.51 -10.58 -5.50
C LEU A 432 9.41 -11.50 -4.99
N LYS A 433 9.71 -12.80 -4.79
CA LYS A 433 8.75 -13.76 -4.24
C LYS A 433 8.28 -13.33 -2.85
N LYS A 434 9.20 -13.00 -1.94
CA LYS A 434 8.87 -12.54 -0.58
C LYS A 434 8.05 -11.26 -0.59
N THR A 435 8.39 -10.29 -1.45
CA THR A 435 7.62 -9.05 -1.62
C THR A 435 6.21 -9.32 -2.13
N ALA A 436 6.08 -10.15 -3.19
CA ALA A 436 4.79 -10.51 -3.77
C ALA A 436 3.90 -11.25 -2.76
N GLU A 437 4.47 -12.16 -1.97
CA GLU A 437 3.75 -12.88 -0.91
C GLU A 437 3.32 -11.97 0.24
N PHE A 438 4.14 -10.98 0.60
CA PHE A 438 3.75 -9.97 1.58
C PHE A 438 2.55 -9.16 1.06
N LEU A 439 2.63 -8.63 -0.16
CA LEU A 439 1.55 -7.86 -0.78
C LEU A 439 0.27 -8.68 -0.93
N PHE A 440 0.40 -9.96 -1.32
CA PHE A 440 -0.73 -10.89 -1.44
C PHE A 440 -1.43 -11.12 -0.09
N ARG A 441 -0.68 -11.37 0.99
CA ARG A 441 -1.24 -11.56 2.34
C ARG A 441 -1.92 -10.30 2.88
N LYS A 442 -1.47 -9.11 2.44
CA LYS A 442 -2.06 -7.81 2.81
C LYS A 442 -3.17 -7.36 1.85
N GLU A 443 -3.61 -8.25 0.94
CA GLU A 443 -4.68 -7.98 -0.02
C GLU A 443 -4.41 -6.77 -0.93
N ARG A 444 -3.13 -6.45 -1.15
CA ARG A 444 -2.66 -5.39 -2.05
C ARG A 444 -2.59 -5.93 -3.48
N TRP A 445 -3.77 -6.22 -4.03
CA TRP A 445 -3.92 -7.00 -5.27
C TRP A 445 -3.23 -6.36 -6.47
N ASP A 446 -3.36 -5.05 -6.66
CA ASP A 446 -2.74 -4.33 -7.77
C ASP A 446 -1.21 -4.41 -7.75
N GLU A 447 -0.61 -4.18 -6.59
CA GLU A 447 0.83 -4.23 -6.39
C GLU A 447 1.34 -5.68 -6.47
N ALA A 448 0.59 -6.63 -5.91
CA ALA A 448 0.91 -8.06 -6.02
C ALA A 448 0.91 -8.53 -7.48
N CYS A 449 -0.07 -8.09 -8.30
CA CYS A 449 -0.10 -8.39 -9.75
C CYS A 449 1.18 -7.96 -10.45
N VAL A 450 1.65 -6.73 -10.20
CA VAL A 450 2.86 -6.19 -10.83
C VAL A 450 4.09 -6.98 -10.42
N THR A 451 4.20 -7.30 -9.11
CA THR A 451 5.36 -8.00 -8.56
C THR A 451 5.39 -9.46 -9.01
N TYR A 452 4.24 -10.19 -8.99
CA TYR A 452 4.17 -11.55 -9.54
C TYR A 452 4.43 -11.59 -11.06
N ALA A 453 3.92 -10.61 -11.81
CA ALA A 453 4.21 -10.53 -13.25
C ALA A 453 5.71 -10.27 -13.53
N THR A 454 6.38 -9.53 -12.64
CA THR A 454 7.84 -9.33 -12.72
C THR A 454 8.59 -10.62 -12.36
N LEU A 455 8.18 -11.31 -11.29
CA LEU A 455 8.76 -12.59 -10.89
C LEU A 455 8.67 -13.64 -12.01
N LEU A 456 7.55 -13.72 -12.73
CA LEU A 456 7.37 -14.64 -13.87
C LEU A 456 8.33 -14.41 -15.04
N LYS A 457 8.99 -13.24 -15.13
CA LYS A 457 10.05 -13.01 -16.13
C LYS A 457 11.35 -13.75 -15.78
N HIS A 458 11.54 -14.07 -14.50
CA HIS A 458 12.73 -14.75 -13.99
C HIS A 458 12.47 -16.25 -13.78
N GLU A 459 11.35 -16.57 -13.18
CA GLU A 459 11.00 -17.94 -12.83
C GLU A 459 9.49 -18.17 -13.05
N VAL A 460 9.16 -19.20 -13.84
CA VAL A 460 7.78 -19.59 -14.11
C VAL A 460 7.43 -20.80 -13.25
N THR A 461 6.64 -20.60 -12.21
CA THR A 461 6.10 -21.67 -11.38
C THR A 461 4.57 -21.66 -11.41
N GLU A 462 4.00 -22.83 -11.19
CA GLU A 462 2.54 -22.99 -11.11
C GLU A 462 1.94 -22.08 -10.02
N GLU A 463 2.53 -22.11 -8.80
CA GLU A 463 2.09 -21.31 -7.66
C GLU A 463 2.09 -19.80 -7.98
N THR A 464 3.16 -19.31 -8.63
CA THR A 464 3.27 -17.89 -9.00
C THR A 464 2.18 -17.49 -10.00
N MET A 465 1.88 -18.36 -10.98
CA MET A 465 0.81 -18.09 -11.94
C MET A 465 -0.58 -18.14 -11.32
N GLN A 466 -0.83 -19.04 -10.38
CA GLN A 466 -2.09 -19.13 -9.62
C GLN A 466 -2.29 -17.88 -8.75
N LYS A 467 -1.26 -17.44 -8.02
CA LYS A 467 -1.32 -16.24 -7.19
C LYS A 467 -1.48 -14.96 -8.05
N LEU A 468 -0.83 -14.89 -9.20
CA LEU A 468 -1.05 -13.79 -10.15
C LEU A 468 -2.50 -13.75 -10.64
N TYR A 469 -3.06 -14.88 -11.06
CA TYR A 469 -4.47 -14.96 -11.44
C TYR A 469 -5.39 -14.49 -10.31
N TYR A 470 -5.17 -15.01 -9.09
CA TYR A 470 -5.97 -14.65 -7.93
C TYR A 470 -5.90 -13.14 -7.64
N SER A 471 -4.70 -12.57 -7.69
CA SER A 471 -4.53 -11.12 -7.52
C SER A 471 -5.24 -10.32 -8.61
N MET A 472 -5.17 -10.76 -9.88
CA MET A 472 -5.87 -10.11 -11.00
C MET A 472 -7.39 -10.15 -10.84
N SER A 473 -7.95 -11.25 -10.32
CA SER A 473 -9.40 -11.40 -10.15
C SER A 473 -9.97 -10.55 -9.00
N HIS A 474 -9.10 -10.11 -8.04
CA HIS A 474 -9.49 -9.28 -6.91
C HIS A 474 -9.04 -7.82 -7.04
N SER A 475 -8.31 -7.47 -8.09
CA SER A 475 -7.80 -6.12 -8.35
C SER A 475 -8.90 -5.21 -8.88
N GLU A 476 -9.08 -4.04 -8.26
CA GLU A 476 -10.06 -3.02 -8.71
C GLU A 476 -9.64 -2.36 -10.03
N SER A 477 -8.34 -2.26 -10.31
CA SER A 477 -7.80 -1.63 -11.51
C SER A 477 -7.73 -2.59 -12.69
N SER A 478 -7.76 -3.89 -12.44
CA SER A 478 -7.72 -4.94 -13.46
C SER A 478 -9.12 -5.38 -13.89
N SER A 479 -9.89 -4.48 -14.48
CA SER A 479 -11.20 -4.82 -15.09
C SER A 479 -11.07 -5.75 -16.32
N ASP A 480 -9.88 -6.27 -16.61
CA ASP A 480 -9.63 -7.11 -17.78
C ASP A 480 -9.63 -8.59 -17.38
N ASN A 481 -10.82 -9.14 -17.12
CA ASN A 481 -11.06 -10.56 -16.88
C ASN A 481 -10.42 -11.45 -17.97
N ARG A 482 -10.17 -10.90 -19.17
CA ARG A 482 -9.46 -11.61 -20.24
C ARG A 482 -8.00 -11.91 -19.89
N LYS A 483 -7.28 -10.98 -19.25
CA LYS A 483 -5.88 -11.24 -18.89
C LYS A 483 -5.77 -12.27 -17.79
N ALA A 484 -6.68 -12.21 -16.81
CA ALA A 484 -6.77 -13.21 -15.76
C ALA A 484 -7.05 -14.60 -16.37
N LEU A 485 -8.06 -14.72 -17.23
CA LEU A 485 -8.35 -15.97 -17.95
C LEU A 485 -7.17 -16.46 -18.78
N GLN A 486 -6.51 -15.59 -19.54
CA GLN A 486 -5.30 -15.95 -20.31
C GLN A 486 -4.17 -16.48 -19.41
N THR A 487 -4.03 -15.93 -18.19
CA THR A 487 -3.03 -16.41 -17.23
C THR A 487 -3.35 -17.82 -16.76
N LEU A 488 -4.61 -18.15 -16.46
CA LEU A 488 -5.04 -19.50 -16.13
C LEU A 488 -4.88 -20.49 -17.30
N ILE A 489 -5.24 -20.09 -18.51
CA ILE A 489 -5.05 -20.93 -19.71
C ILE A 489 -3.56 -21.27 -19.88
N LYS A 490 -2.67 -20.26 -19.77
CA LYS A 490 -1.22 -20.49 -19.83
C LYS A 490 -0.74 -21.39 -18.69
N CYS A 491 -1.30 -21.22 -17.48
CA CYS A 491 -0.97 -22.06 -16.34
C CYS A 491 -1.34 -23.51 -16.61
N ASN A 492 -2.53 -23.80 -17.12
CA ASN A 492 -2.95 -25.17 -17.46
C ASN A 492 -2.12 -25.80 -18.61
N VAL A 493 -1.69 -25.00 -19.60
CA VAL A 493 -0.82 -25.47 -20.69
C VAL A 493 0.57 -25.87 -20.18
N LEU A 494 1.14 -25.09 -19.25
CA LEU A 494 2.47 -25.33 -18.69
C LEU A 494 2.48 -26.41 -17.59
N PHE A 495 1.42 -26.47 -16.80
CA PHE A 495 1.24 -27.33 -15.63
C PHE A 495 -0.14 -28.00 -15.68
N PRO A 496 -0.31 -29.00 -16.59
CA PRO A 496 -1.61 -29.63 -16.82
C PRO A 496 -2.08 -30.47 -15.62
N GLY A 497 -3.39 -30.59 -15.44
CA GLY A 497 -3.99 -31.52 -14.49
C GLY A 497 -4.11 -31.01 -13.06
N ASN A 498 -3.69 -29.77 -12.77
CA ASN A 498 -3.86 -29.21 -11.42
C ASN A 498 -5.33 -28.91 -11.13
N LYS A 499 -5.88 -29.53 -10.09
CA LYS A 499 -7.30 -29.41 -9.71
C LYS A 499 -7.71 -27.96 -9.42
N TRP A 500 -6.87 -27.18 -8.75
CA TRP A 500 -7.16 -25.76 -8.44
C TRP A 500 -7.25 -24.94 -9.73
N THR A 501 -6.26 -25.07 -10.62
CA THR A 501 -6.20 -24.35 -11.90
C THR A 501 -7.39 -24.70 -12.79
N LEU A 502 -7.70 -26.00 -12.96
CA LEU A 502 -8.84 -26.45 -13.77
C LEU A 502 -10.17 -25.98 -13.20
N ARG A 503 -10.32 -26.00 -11.88
CA ARG A 503 -11.53 -25.51 -11.21
C ARG A 503 -11.77 -24.02 -11.46
N HIS A 504 -10.73 -23.18 -11.29
CA HIS A 504 -10.85 -21.74 -11.50
C HIS A 504 -10.99 -21.39 -12.99
N LEU A 505 -10.37 -22.18 -13.86
CA LEU A 505 -10.57 -22.03 -15.30
C LEU A 505 -12.00 -22.35 -15.72
N ALA A 506 -12.63 -23.39 -15.12
CA ALA A 506 -14.03 -23.70 -15.34
C ALA A 506 -14.94 -22.58 -14.80
N ASP A 507 -14.64 -22.01 -13.62
CA ASP A 507 -15.41 -20.88 -13.07
C ASP A 507 -15.33 -19.66 -14.00
N ALA A 508 -14.14 -19.33 -14.49
CA ALA A 508 -13.92 -18.18 -15.37
C ALA A 508 -14.64 -18.35 -16.73
N TYR A 509 -14.68 -19.57 -17.29
CA TYR A 509 -15.47 -19.86 -18.49
C TYR A 509 -16.98 -19.81 -18.21
N HIS A 510 -17.40 -20.25 -17.03
CA HIS A 510 -18.81 -20.15 -16.62
C HIS A 510 -19.29 -18.70 -16.54
N GLU A 511 -18.51 -17.83 -15.90
CA GLU A 511 -18.80 -16.39 -15.80
C GLU A 511 -18.80 -15.68 -17.17
N ALA A 512 -17.98 -16.18 -18.11
CA ALA A 512 -17.96 -15.69 -19.48
C ALA A 512 -19.10 -16.30 -20.37
N GLU A 513 -19.97 -17.17 -19.80
CA GLU A 513 -21.01 -17.92 -20.51
C GLU A 513 -20.48 -18.85 -21.64
N GLU A 514 -19.19 -19.19 -21.59
CA GLU A 514 -18.48 -20.03 -22.54
C GLU A 514 -18.58 -21.51 -22.12
N TYR A 515 -19.80 -22.03 -22.01
CA TYR A 515 -20.11 -23.35 -21.45
C TYR A 515 -19.47 -24.52 -22.18
N GLN A 516 -19.13 -24.37 -23.46
CA GLN A 516 -18.43 -25.44 -24.21
C GLN A 516 -17.01 -25.63 -23.72
N PHE A 517 -16.28 -24.53 -23.49
CA PHE A 517 -14.92 -24.58 -22.93
C PHE A 517 -14.94 -24.98 -21.45
N GLU A 518 -15.92 -24.52 -20.66
CA GLU A 518 -16.14 -24.98 -19.29
C GLU A 518 -16.28 -26.50 -19.25
N GLY A 519 -17.13 -27.08 -20.11
CA GLY A 519 -17.32 -28.55 -20.20
C GLY A 519 -16.03 -29.32 -20.54
N GLN A 520 -15.23 -28.81 -21.47
CA GLN A 520 -13.94 -29.43 -21.81
C GLN A 520 -12.97 -29.45 -20.62
N VAL A 521 -12.84 -28.33 -19.91
CA VAL A 521 -11.99 -28.21 -18.74
C VAL A 521 -12.47 -29.09 -17.59
N LEU A 522 -13.79 -29.21 -17.37
CA LEU A 522 -14.34 -30.10 -16.36
C LEU A 522 -14.15 -31.58 -16.70
N HIS A 523 -14.22 -31.94 -17.98
CA HIS A 523 -13.88 -33.30 -18.41
C HIS A 523 -12.40 -33.59 -18.17
N GLU A 524 -11.48 -32.71 -18.54
CA GLU A 524 -10.03 -32.84 -18.24
C GLU A 524 -9.82 -33.00 -16.71
N ALA A 525 -10.49 -32.18 -15.87
CA ALA A 525 -10.40 -32.32 -14.44
C ALA A 525 -10.88 -33.66 -13.91
N LEU A 526 -11.95 -34.23 -14.50
CA LEU A 526 -12.51 -35.54 -14.15
C LEU A 526 -11.66 -36.69 -14.65
N GLU A 527 -10.84 -36.54 -15.69
CA GLU A 527 -9.84 -37.57 -16.08
C GLU A 527 -8.82 -37.77 -14.95
N HIS A 528 -8.42 -36.68 -14.25
CA HIS A 528 -7.50 -36.76 -13.12
C HIS A 528 -8.20 -37.09 -11.78
N HIS A 529 -9.48 -36.73 -11.64
CA HIS A 529 -10.27 -36.86 -10.41
C HIS A 529 -11.68 -37.41 -10.71
N PRO A 530 -11.83 -38.69 -11.15
CA PRO A 530 -13.08 -39.19 -11.70
C PRO A 530 -14.29 -39.19 -10.76
N ASP A 531 -14.04 -39.31 -9.46
CA ASP A 531 -15.06 -39.44 -8.43
C ASP A 531 -15.23 -38.21 -7.57
N ASP A 532 -14.68 -37.03 -8.01
CA ASP A 532 -14.87 -35.79 -7.26
C ASP A 532 -16.31 -35.25 -7.40
N PRO A 533 -17.11 -35.27 -6.33
CA PRO A 533 -18.50 -34.89 -6.41
C PRO A 533 -18.71 -33.39 -6.74
N THR A 534 -17.73 -32.54 -6.43
CA THR A 534 -17.78 -31.12 -6.75
C THR A 534 -17.58 -30.88 -8.26
N LEU A 535 -16.63 -31.58 -8.87
CA LEU A 535 -16.40 -31.51 -10.31
C LEU A 535 -17.57 -32.11 -11.10
N LEU A 536 -18.10 -33.26 -10.65
CA LEU A 536 -19.30 -33.86 -11.24
C LEU A 536 -20.52 -32.92 -11.16
N MET A 537 -20.75 -32.31 -10.00
CA MET A 537 -21.84 -31.32 -9.84
C MET A 537 -21.67 -30.13 -10.79
N ARG A 538 -20.47 -29.59 -10.91
CA ARG A 538 -20.18 -28.47 -11.85
C ARG A 538 -20.39 -28.87 -13.30
N LEU A 539 -19.96 -30.07 -13.68
CA LEU A 539 -20.21 -30.60 -15.02
C LEU A 539 -21.72 -30.74 -15.29
N GLY A 540 -22.47 -31.24 -14.31
CA GLY A 540 -23.94 -31.33 -14.41
C GLY A 540 -24.58 -29.96 -14.60
N ARG A 541 -24.15 -28.95 -13.85
CA ARG A 541 -24.62 -27.56 -14.03
C ARG A 541 -24.25 -27.00 -15.42
N CYS A 542 -23.01 -27.21 -15.84
CA CYS A 542 -22.53 -26.80 -17.17
C CYS A 542 -23.34 -27.45 -18.30
N LEU A 543 -23.62 -28.75 -18.22
CA LEU A 543 -24.45 -29.46 -19.17
C LEU A 543 -25.89 -28.95 -19.19
N THR A 544 -26.48 -28.56 -18.03
CA THR A 544 -27.77 -27.91 -17.95
C THR A 544 -27.77 -26.57 -18.70
N CYS A 545 -26.72 -25.75 -18.56
CA CYS A 545 -26.55 -24.50 -19.32
C CYS A 545 -26.39 -24.75 -20.84
N GLN A 546 -25.78 -25.88 -21.23
CA GLN A 546 -25.66 -26.29 -22.63
C GLN A 546 -26.93 -26.93 -23.21
N ASP A 547 -28.02 -27.03 -22.45
CA ASP A 547 -29.25 -27.68 -22.84
C ASP A 547 -29.16 -29.22 -22.98
N ARG A 548 -28.17 -29.85 -22.41
CA ARG A 548 -27.94 -31.30 -22.40
C ARG A 548 -28.45 -31.92 -21.09
N ILE A 549 -29.75 -31.71 -20.82
CA ILE A 549 -30.33 -31.90 -19.49
C ILE A 549 -30.32 -33.38 -19.05
N ASP A 550 -30.57 -34.35 -19.98
CA ASP A 550 -30.54 -35.76 -19.62
C ASP A 550 -29.16 -36.22 -19.15
N GLU A 551 -28.12 -35.80 -19.86
CA GLU A 551 -26.73 -36.04 -19.46
C GLU A 551 -26.35 -35.37 -18.14
N ALA A 552 -26.86 -34.14 -17.93
CA ALA A 552 -26.69 -33.42 -16.66
C ALA A 552 -27.24 -34.22 -15.48
N ILE A 553 -28.49 -34.77 -15.63
CA ILE A 553 -29.11 -35.57 -14.60
C ILE A 553 -28.28 -36.82 -14.26
N GLU A 554 -27.78 -37.55 -15.29
CA GLU A 554 -26.94 -38.72 -15.07
C GLU A 554 -25.67 -38.38 -14.26
N ILE A 555 -24.98 -37.29 -14.62
CA ILE A 555 -23.77 -36.84 -13.94
C ILE A 555 -24.05 -36.37 -12.51
N LEU A 556 -25.16 -35.65 -12.31
CA LEU A 556 -25.57 -35.18 -10.99
C LEU A 556 -25.96 -36.33 -10.07
N TYR A 557 -26.59 -37.39 -10.56
CA TYR A 557 -26.84 -38.60 -9.77
C TYR A 557 -25.53 -39.33 -9.41
N LYS A 558 -24.52 -39.34 -10.29
CA LYS A 558 -23.18 -39.84 -9.93
C LYS A 558 -22.57 -39.02 -8.81
N ALA A 559 -22.73 -37.69 -8.85
CA ALA A 559 -22.21 -36.82 -7.80
C ALA A 559 -22.91 -37.09 -6.44
N ASP A 560 -24.23 -37.34 -6.44
CA ASP A 560 -25.01 -37.64 -5.24
C ASP A 560 -24.63 -39.00 -4.60
N ILE A 561 -24.33 -40.01 -5.43
CA ILE A 561 -23.85 -41.32 -4.97
C ILE A 561 -22.48 -41.24 -4.31
N GLN A 562 -21.57 -40.40 -4.83
CA GLN A 562 -20.21 -40.27 -4.32
C GLN A 562 -20.18 -39.63 -2.91
N LYS A 563 -21.10 -38.72 -2.64
CA LYS A 563 -21.25 -38.09 -1.33
C LYS A 563 -22.71 -37.75 -1.10
N GLU A 564 -23.38 -38.62 -0.35
CA GLU A 564 -24.80 -38.50 -0.05
C GLU A 564 -25.12 -37.20 0.70
N GLY A 565 -26.22 -36.53 0.36
CA GLY A 565 -26.77 -35.41 1.08
C GLY A 565 -26.10 -34.06 0.85
N GLN A 566 -25.37 -33.88 -0.24
CA GLN A 566 -24.84 -32.57 -0.62
C GLN A 566 -25.96 -31.66 -1.16
N LEU A 567 -26.30 -30.60 -0.43
CA LEU A 567 -27.33 -29.66 -0.82
C LEU A 567 -27.11 -29.03 -2.19
N ARG A 568 -25.86 -28.72 -2.54
CA ARG A 568 -25.52 -28.13 -3.85
C ARG A 568 -25.87 -29.07 -4.98
N VAL A 569 -25.60 -30.37 -4.82
CA VAL A 569 -25.98 -31.40 -5.81
C VAL A 569 -27.49 -31.55 -5.90
N HIS A 570 -28.20 -31.57 -4.75
CA HIS A 570 -29.64 -31.63 -4.73
C HIS A 570 -30.33 -30.43 -5.38
N ARG A 571 -29.77 -29.22 -5.21
CA ARG A 571 -30.23 -28.00 -5.88
C ARG A 571 -30.11 -28.13 -7.39
N GLU A 572 -28.97 -28.57 -7.90
CA GLU A 572 -28.73 -28.76 -9.35
C GLU A 572 -29.63 -29.89 -9.92
N LEU A 573 -29.81 -30.98 -9.17
CA LEU A 573 -30.75 -32.05 -9.54
C LEU A 573 -32.20 -31.55 -9.62
N ALA A 574 -32.61 -30.77 -8.61
CA ALA A 574 -33.95 -30.17 -8.61
C ALA A 574 -34.17 -29.26 -9.84
N ASN A 575 -33.18 -28.45 -10.15
CA ASN A 575 -33.21 -27.55 -11.32
C ASN A 575 -33.23 -28.32 -12.66
N ALA A 576 -32.39 -29.33 -12.82
CA ALA A 576 -32.35 -30.13 -14.06
C ALA A 576 -33.63 -30.94 -14.26
N LEU A 577 -34.15 -31.57 -13.20
CA LEU A 577 -35.43 -32.30 -13.23
C LEU A 577 -36.62 -31.37 -13.47
N PHE A 578 -36.62 -30.16 -12.93
CA PHE A 578 -37.62 -29.14 -13.24
C PHE A 578 -37.65 -28.82 -14.74
N LEU A 579 -36.49 -28.68 -15.39
CA LEU A 579 -36.44 -28.40 -16.83
C LEU A 579 -36.91 -29.54 -17.72
N THR A 580 -36.89 -30.79 -17.25
CA THR A 580 -37.47 -31.93 -17.98
C THR A 580 -38.97 -32.12 -17.74
N GLY A 581 -39.55 -31.35 -16.87
CA GLY A 581 -40.99 -31.50 -16.52
C GLY A 581 -41.25 -32.53 -15.43
N ASP A 582 -40.24 -33.13 -14.83
CA ASP A 582 -40.40 -34.12 -13.77
C ASP A 582 -40.50 -33.44 -12.38
N HIS A 583 -41.64 -32.77 -12.16
CA HIS A 583 -41.89 -32.06 -10.91
C HIS A 583 -41.84 -32.98 -9.68
N THR A 584 -42.20 -34.26 -9.81
CA THR A 584 -42.26 -35.20 -8.67
C THR A 584 -40.85 -35.47 -8.09
N ARG A 585 -39.90 -35.74 -8.96
CA ARG A 585 -38.53 -35.94 -8.52
C ARG A 585 -37.87 -34.60 -8.16
N ALA A 586 -38.13 -33.52 -8.90
CA ALA A 586 -37.65 -32.18 -8.58
C ALA A 586 -38.10 -31.75 -7.17
N GLU A 587 -39.40 -31.97 -6.85
CA GLU A 587 -39.96 -31.67 -5.54
C GLU A 587 -39.31 -32.43 -4.38
N LYS A 588 -38.94 -33.70 -4.61
CA LYS A 588 -38.20 -34.50 -3.62
C LYS A 588 -36.88 -33.84 -3.24
N PHE A 589 -36.09 -33.42 -4.24
CA PHE A 589 -34.76 -32.86 -3.99
C PHE A 589 -34.85 -31.42 -3.42
N ILE A 590 -35.76 -30.60 -3.92
CA ILE A 590 -35.90 -29.23 -3.40
C ILE A 590 -36.40 -29.22 -1.97
N ARG A 591 -37.24 -30.15 -1.53
CA ARG A 591 -37.63 -30.28 -0.12
C ARG A 591 -36.41 -30.59 0.78
N MET A 592 -35.46 -31.40 0.33
CA MET A 592 -34.25 -31.68 1.06
C MET A 592 -33.41 -30.40 1.22
N VAL A 593 -33.37 -29.54 0.20
CA VAL A 593 -32.70 -28.23 0.26
C VAL A 593 -33.42 -27.29 1.24
N LEU A 594 -34.76 -27.17 1.13
CA LEU A 594 -35.56 -26.26 1.93
C LEU A 594 -35.77 -26.72 3.39
N SER A 595 -35.43 -27.97 3.73
CA SER A 595 -35.56 -28.50 5.11
C SER A 595 -34.44 -28.08 6.03
N ARG A 596 -33.44 -27.36 5.55
CA ARG A 596 -32.27 -26.90 6.34
C ARG A 596 -32.52 -25.58 7.06
N PRO A 597 -31.68 -25.25 8.08
CA PRO A 597 -31.91 -24.06 8.92
C PRO A 597 -31.91 -22.74 8.16
N GLU A 598 -31.15 -22.62 7.06
CA GLU A 598 -30.99 -21.36 6.30
C GLU A 598 -30.96 -21.63 4.79
N PRO A 599 -32.11 -21.88 4.13
CA PRO A 599 -32.22 -21.93 2.68
C PRO A 599 -32.00 -20.52 2.11
N SER A 600 -31.36 -20.41 0.95
CA SER A 600 -31.23 -19.11 0.26
C SER A 600 -32.52 -18.66 -0.38
N GLY A 601 -32.67 -17.35 -0.68
CA GLY A 601 -33.78 -16.80 -1.45
C GLY A 601 -33.97 -17.52 -2.80
N ASP A 602 -32.89 -17.86 -3.49
CA ASP A 602 -32.90 -18.62 -4.75
C ASP A 602 -33.44 -20.06 -4.58
N ASP A 603 -33.21 -20.69 -3.44
CA ASP A 603 -33.78 -22.01 -3.15
C ASP A 603 -35.30 -21.95 -3.02
N PHE A 604 -35.82 -20.88 -2.40
CA PHE A 604 -37.24 -20.64 -2.31
C PHE A 604 -37.85 -20.28 -3.67
N ILE A 605 -37.13 -19.52 -4.52
CA ILE A 605 -37.57 -19.23 -5.89
C ILE A 605 -37.66 -20.53 -6.71
N LEU A 606 -36.62 -21.33 -6.73
CA LEU A 606 -36.63 -22.62 -7.44
C LEU A 606 -37.72 -23.54 -6.89
N GLY A 607 -37.87 -23.59 -5.57
CA GLY A 607 -38.96 -24.34 -4.94
C GLY A 607 -40.33 -23.85 -5.34
N GLY A 608 -40.56 -22.56 -5.47
CA GLY A 608 -41.79 -21.96 -6.01
C GLY A 608 -42.01 -22.33 -7.46
N HIS A 609 -41.00 -22.30 -8.31
CA HIS A 609 -41.07 -22.72 -9.71
C HIS A 609 -41.48 -24.18 -9.87
N ILE A 610 -40.93 -25.07 -9.06
CA ILE A 610 -41.24 -26.50 -9.05
C ILE A 610 -42.70 -26.74 -8.58
N ALA A 611 -43.15 -25.99 -7.56
CA ALA A 611 -44.56 -26.07 -7.11
C ALA A 611 -45.52 -25.58 -8.19
N LEU A 612 -45.18 -24.52 -8.92
CA LEU A 612 -46.00 -24.06 -10.07
C LEU A 612 -46.08 -25.11 -11.19
N GLN A 613 -45.02 -25.82 -11.47
CA GLN A 613 -45.00 -26.91 -12.44
C GLN A 613 -45.91 -28.08 -12.02
N GLY A 614 -46.00 -28.33 -10.71
CA GLY A 614 -46.94 -29.29 -10.12
C GLY A 614 -48.37 -28.75 -9.96
N GLU A 615 -48.69 -27.58 -10.50
CA GLU A 615 -50.00 -26.89 -10.38
C GLU A 615 -50.40 -26.54 -8.95
N ASP A 616 -49.49 -26.57 -7.98
CA ASP A 616 -49.70 -26.19 -6.57
C ASP A 616 -49.38 -24.71 -6.34
N ILE A 617 -50.33 -23.84 -6.75
CA ILE A 617 -50.18 -22.38 -6.63
C ILE A 617 -50.05 -21.94 -5.15
N PRO A 618 -50.86 -22.51 -4.18
CA PRO A 618 -50.71 -22.15 -2.78
C PRO A 618 -49.29 -22.41 -2.21
N LEU A 619 -48.72 -23.58 -2.53
CA LEU A 619 -47.37 -23.94 -2.10
C LEU A 619 -46.32 -23.04 -2.78
N ALA A 620 -46.53 -22.71 -4.06
CA ALA A 620 -45.62 -21.79 -4.76
C ALA A 620 -45.58 -20.41 -4.10
N LEU A 621 -46.75 -19.83 -3.80
CA LEU A 621 -46.87 -18.55 -3.10
C LEU A 621 -46.27 -18.62 -1.68
N GLU A 622 -46.49 -19.71 -0.94
CA GLU A 622 -45.85 -19.90 0.38
C GLU A 622 -44.33 -19.83 0.30
N ARG A 623 -43.73 -20.47 -0.72
CA ARG A 623 -42.28 -20.48 -0.92
C ARG A 623 -41.74 -19.12 -1.35
N TYR A 624 -42.41 -18.45 -2.28
CA TYR A 624 -42.05 -17.10 -2.72
C TYR A 624 -42.11 -16.07 -1.57
N ARG A 625 -43.03 -16.23 -0.62
CA ARG A 625 -43.15 -15.38 0.57
C ARG A 625 -42.03 -15.58 1.58
N LYS A 626 -41.30 -16.70 1.54
CA LYS A 626 -40.18 -16.99 2.40
C LYS A 626 -38.83 -16.40 1.89
N THR A 627 -38.87 -15.74 0.73
CA THR A 627 -37.78 -14.87 0.32
C THR A 627 -37.82 -13.58 1.16
N ASP A 628 -36.66 -13.00 1.45
CA ASP A 628 -36.55 -11.83 2.32
C ASP A 628 -37.29 -10.58 1.83
N ASP A 629 -37.63 -10.54 0.52
CA ASP A 629 -38.37 -9.44 -0.11
C ASP A 629 -39.25 -9.97 -1.25
N TYR A 630 -40.51 -9.55 -1.28
CA TYR A 630 -41.43 -9.86 -2.41
C TYR A 630 -40.93 -9.33 -3.76
N THR A 631 -40.17 -8.22 -3.74
CA THR A 631 -39.52 -7.68 -4.95
C THR A 631 -38.47 -8.66 -5.49
N TYR A 632 -37.76 -9.35 -4.61
CA TYR A 632 -36.78 -10.37 -4.99
C TYR A 632 -37.48 -11.57 -5.68
N ALA A 633 -38.56 -12.08 -5.10
CA ALA A 633 -39.35 -13.16 -5.69
C ALA A 633 -39.93 -12.75 -7.04
N TYR A 634 -40.51 -11.55 -7.14
CA TYR A 634 -41.06 -11.02 -8.39
C TYR A 634 -40.03 -10.93 -9.51
N ASN A 635 -38.84 -10.37 -9.18
CA ASN A 635 -37.74 -10.25 -10.15
C ASN A 635 -37.20 -11.64 -10.55
N GLY A 636 -37.12 -12.59 -9.62
CA GLY A 636 -36.73 -13.97 -9.90
C GLY A 636 -37.67 -14.65 -10.90
N ILE A 637 -39.01 -14.52 -10.72
CA ILE A 637 -40.01 -15.05 -11.67
C ILE A 637 -39.88 -14.33 -13.03
N LEU A 638 -39.65 -13.03 -13.03
CA LEU A 638 -39.52 -12.25 -14.26
C LEU A 638 -38.29 -12.64 -15.06
N SER A 639 -37.16 -12.84 -14.40
CA SER A 639 -35.89 -13.27 -15.02
C SER A 639 -36.03 -14.69 -15.59
N ASP A 640 -36.67 -15.59 -14.85
CA ASP A 640 -36.84 -16.99 -15.20
C ASP A 640 -38.08 -17.26 -16.06
N LYS A 641 -38.82 -16.25 -16.53
CA LYS A 641 -40.05 -16.40 -17.27
C LYS A 641 -39.93 -17.37 -18.49
N LYS A 642 -38.84 -17.24 -19.26
CA LYS A 642 -38.58 -18.12 -20.40
C LYS A 642 -38.34 -19.57 -19.95
N LYS A 643 -37.66 -19.77 -18.85
CA LYS A 643 -37.35 -21.06 -18.24
C LYS A 643 -38.61 -21.74 -17.73
N LEU A 644 -39.53 -20.98 -17.10
CA LEU A 644 -40.84 -21.43 -16.63
C LEU A 644 -41.73 -21.93 -17.79
N ILE A 645 -41.83 -21.15 -18.86
CA ILE A 645 -42.59 -21.53 -20.06
C ILE A 645 -42.02 -22.83 -20.68
N ARG A 646 -40.71 -22.91 -20.76
CA ARG A 646 -40.00 -24.10 -21.26
C ARG A 646 -40.27 -25.34 -20.38
N ALA A 647 -40.34 -25.16 -19.08
CA ALA A 647 -40.67 -26.22 -18.13
C ALA A 647 -42.14 -26.61 -18.12
N GLY A 648 -42.98 -26.10 -19.07
CA GLY A 648 -44.34 -26.45 -19.29
C GLY A 648 -45.39 -25.64 -18.50
N ILE A 649 -44.97 -24.56 -17.82
CA ILE A 649 -45.88 -23.69 -17.06
C ILE A 649 -46.55 -22.70 -18.02
N ALA A 650 -47.88 -22.65 -17.99
CA ALA A 650 -48.65 -21.73 -18.85
C ALA A 650 -48.37 -20.26 -18.53
N GLU A 651 -48.15 -19.42 -19.53
CA GLU A 651 -47.77 -18.00 -19.36
C GLU A 651 -48.82 -17.20 -18.56
N ASN A 652 -50.10 -17.51 -18.72
CA ASN A 652 -51.19 -16.89 -17.95
C ASN A 652 -51.07 -17.20 -16.44
N ILE A 653 -50.65 -18.41 -16.06
CA ILE A 653 -50.40 -18.78 -14.65
C ILE A 653 -49.25 -17.98 -14.09
N ILE A 654 -48.14 -17.87 -14.82
CA ILE A 654 -46.96 -17.08 -14.42
C ILE A 654 -47.41 -15.63 -14.16
N GLN A 655 -48.20 -15.05 -15.07
CA GLN A 655 -48.65 -13.67 -14.95
C GLN A 655 -49.59 -13.47 -13.75
N LEU A 656 -50.52 -14.40 -13.50
CA LEU A 656 -51.42 -14.34 -12.34
C LEU A 656 -50.63 -14.43 -11.01
N VAL A 657 -49.64 -15.28 -10.94
CA VAL A 657 -48.80 -15.40 -9.73
C VAL A 657 -48.01 -14.12 -9.50
N MET A 658 -47.45 -13.51 -10.56
CA MET A 658 -46.76 -12.22 -10.46
C MET A 658 -47.71 -11.11 -9.98
N GLU A 659 -48.93 -11.06 -10.45
CA GLU A 659 -49.95 -10.10 -9.99
C GLU A 659 -50.35 -10.32 -8.52
N LEU A 660 -50.45 -11.58 -8.08
CA LEU A 660 -50.71 -11.90 -6.68
C LEU A 660 -49.58 -11.40 -5.76
N LEU A 661 -48.32 -11.59 -6.14
CA LEU A 661 -47.15 -11.07 -5.40
C LEU A 661 -47.11 -9.54 -5.36
N LEU A 662 -47.42 -8.88 -6.48
CA LEU A 662 -47.55 -7.41 -6.53
C LEU A 662 -48.66 -6.89 -5.63
N ARG A 663 -49.79 -7.55 -5.58
CA ARG A 663 -50.92 -7.18 -4.70
C ARG A 663 -50.52 -7.24 -3.22
N GLU A 664 -49.71 -8.23 -2.82
CA GLU A 664 -49.16 -8.33 -1.45
C GLU A 664 -48.21 -7.21 -1.15
N LEU A 665 -47.30 -6.90 -2.07
CA LEU A 665 -46.34 -5.79 -1.97
C LEU A 665 -47.02 -4.41 -1.81
N TYR A 666 -48.19 -4.21 -2.42
CA TYR A 666 -48.98 -2.98 -2.27
C TYR A 666 -49.81 -2.95 -0.99
N ASN A 667 -50.14 -4.09 -0.40
CA ASN A 667 -50.92 -4.17 0.85
C ASN A 667 -50.01 -4.03 2.11
N GLU A 668 -48.72 -4.22 2.01
CA GLU A 668 -47.73 -4.01 3.09
C GLU A 668 -47.20 -2.56 3.17
N LYS A 669 -47.48 -1.72 2.16
CA LYS A 669 -47.18 -0.26 2.18
C LYS A 669 -48.40 0.51 2.60
#